data_2ebd6a213bcd615826dae8faad305a00
#
_entry.id   2ebd6a213bcd615826dae8faad305a00
#
_cell.length_a   1.000
_cell.length_b   1.000
_cell.length_c   1.000
_cell.angle_alpha   90.00
_cell.angle_beta   90.00
_cell.angle_gamma   90.00
#
_symmetry.space_group_name_H-M   'P 1'
#
loop_
_entity.id
_entity.type
_entity.pdbx_description
1 polymer ?
#
loop_
_entity_poly.entity_id
_entity_poly.type
_entity_poly.pdbx_seq_one_letter_code
_entity_poly.pdbx_strand_id
1 'polypeptide(L)'
;MKKLIIGMLLLTPFTLMAQRLNKTIHLREVTVFGKRPLKEIGVQKTEMDSVMLKENIALSMADVLTFNSSIFVKSYGRATLSTVAFRGTSPSHTQVTWNGMRINNPMLGMTDFSMIPSYFIDDASLLHGTSSVNETGGGLGGSVKLSTQPADADGIGLQYIQGIGSFKTFDEFLRFTYGDDHWQTSSRIVFSSSPNDYTYRNHDKKENIYDDNMNIVDQYYPKEKNKSGSYKDLHVLQEVYYNTRKGDRFGLNAWYINSNRELPMLTTDYGNENDFENRQRETTFRSILSWDHMRENWKLATKGGYIHTQMKYDYKRDAGNGIMTSMTRSRSKVNTFYGQAEGEYYIGKKWLFTANASVHQHFVESRDKNIIRQDGNQAIVGYKKGRIEVSGATSAKWQPNERLGMSIVLREELYGQDWTPIIPAFFMDGVLSKKGNIVAKASISRNFRFPTLNDLYFLPGGNPDLKRESGWTYDVGVSFAVGKENIYSLSGSVNWFDSYVKDWILWLPTTKGFFSPRNVKDVHAYGIEAQSDFNCIMGKDWQLALNGTLSWTPSINEGEPMSPADQSVGKQLPYVPEWSSSLTGRITWKSWSLLYKWCYYSKRHTMSSNDISLTGKLPSYFMNNLTIEKGITTKWADLSLKGAINNLFNEEYLSVLSRPMPGINFELFISITPHFK
;
A
#
# COMPACT_ATOMS: atom_id res chain seq x y z
N MET A 1 20.77 40.60 -8.18
CA MET A 1 21.77 39.72 -8.80
C MET A 1 21.48 38.23 -8.53
N LYS A 2 20.26 37.74 -8.75
CA LYS A 2 19.89 36.29 -8.61
C LYS A 2 19.10 35.75 -9.82
N LYS A 3 19.11 36.45 -10.98
CA LYS A 3 18.39 36.04 -12.19
C LYS A 3 19.30 35.78 -13.41
N LEU A 4 20.64 35.68 -13.23
CA LEU A 4 21.57 35.59 -14.35
C LEU A 4 22.38 34.29 -14.47
N ILE A 5 22.11 33.28 -13.63
CA ILE A 5 22.88 32.00 -13.63
C ILE A 5 22.17 30.90 -14.41
N ILE A 6 20.88 31.01 -14.70
CA ILE A 6 20.11 29.96 -15.42
C ILE A 6 20.25 30.07 -16.96
N GLY A 7 20.74 31.16 -17.48
CA GLY A 7 20.83 31.43 -18.94
C GLY A 7 22.07 30.91 -19.65
N MET A 8 23.09 30.39 -18.98
CA MET A 8 24.40 30.11 -19.57
C MET A 8 24.76 28.64 -19.81
N LEU A 9 23.82 27.71 -19.57
CA LEU A 9 24.04 26.26 -19.73
C LEU A 9 23.42 25.64 -20.99
N LEU A 10 22.91 26.45 -21.91
CA LEU A 10 22.15 25.97 -23.09
C LEU A 10 22.83 26.11 -24.46
N LEU A 11 24.09 26.53 -24.56
CA LEU A 11 24.73 26.72 -25.88
C LEU A 11 26.18 26.23 -25.89
N THR A 12 26.40 24.91 -25.89
CA THR A 12 27.59 24.30 -26.49
C THR A 12 27.19 23.06 -27.27
N PRO A 13 27.52 22.93 -28.56
CA PRO A 13 27.29 21.72 -29.31
C PRO A 13 28.32 20.66 -28.88
N PHE A 14 27.92 19.74 -28.01
CA PHE A 14 28.73 18.56 -27.68
C PHE A 14 28.56 17.50 -28.75
N THR A 15 29.58 17.28 -29.54
CA THR A 15 29.77 16.05 -30.32
C THR A 15 30.01 14.89 -29.33
N LEU A 16 28.96 14.24 -28.93
CA LEU A 16 29.03 13.06 -28.09
C LEU A 16 29.35 11.82 -28.92
N MET A 17 30.55 11.32 -28.79
CA MET A 17 30.84 9.93 -29.15
C MET A 17 30.02 9.02 -28.22
N ALA A 18 29.03 8.37 -28.80
CA ALA A 18 28.21 7.39 -28.11
C ALA A 18 29.06 6.15 -27.74
N GLN A 19 29.59 6.09 -26.53
CA GLN A 19 30.06 4.84 -25.98
C GLN A 19 28.85 3.97 -25.66
N ARG A 20 28.90 2.71 -26.14
CA ARG A 20 27.84 1.69 -25.89
C ARG A 20 27.63 1.50 -24.41
N LEU A 21 26.45 1.86 -23.96
CA LEU A 21 25.94 1.51 -22.62
C LEU A 21 25.56 0.04 -22.61
N ASN A 22 26.38 -0.78 -21.96
CA ASN A 22 25.90 -2.06 -21.41
C ASN A 22 25.21 -1.78 -20.07
N LYS A 23 24.09 -1.07 -20.09
CA LYS A 23 23.19 -1.10 -18.94
C LYS A 23 22.45 -2.43 -19.04
N THR A 24 22.96 -3.45 -18.37
CA THR A 24 22.24 -4.70 -18.16
C THR A 24 21.05 -4.37 -17.29
N ILE A 25 19.89 -4.11 -17.88
CA ILE A 25 18.64 -4.16 -17.16
C ILE A 25 18.48 -5.64 -16.85
N HIS A 26 18.69 -6.01 -15.57
CA HIS A 26 18.38 -7.35 -15.12
C HIS A 26 16.88 -7.53 -15.29
N LEU A 27 16.49 -8.12 -16.42
CA LEU A 27 15.15 -8.70 -16.52
C LEU A 27 15.06 -9.68 -15.36
N ARG A 28 13.95 -9.65 -14.64
CA ARG A 28 13.65 -10.64 -13.60
C ARG A 28 14.00 -12.01 -14.16
N GLU A 29 14.99 -12.65 -13.56
CA GLU A 29 15.37 -13.99 -13.96
C GLU A 29 14.16 -14.88 -13.69
N VAL A 30 13.37 -15.14 -14.72
CA VAL A 30 12.37 -16.18 -14.67
C VAL A 30 13.15 -17.47 -14.65
N THR A 31 13.38 -18.00 -13.47
CA THR A 31 14.02 -19.30 -13.27
C THR A 31 13.05 -20.37 -13.78
N VAL A 32 13.00 -20.51 -15.12
CA VAL A 32 12.10 -21.43 -15.83
C VAL A 32 12.38 -22.89 -15.43
N PHE A 33 13.52 -23.16 -14.81
CA PHE A 33 13.98 -24.52 -14.46
C PHE A 33 14.58 -24.67 -13.05
N GLY A 34 14.40 -23.71 -12.15
CA GLY A 34 14.85 -23.83 -10.77
C GLY A 34 13.99 -24.79 -9.95
N LYS A 35 14.60 -25.54 -9.03
CA LYS A 35 13.86 -26.26 -7.99
C LYS A 35 13.07 -25.23 -7.18
N ARG A 36 11.77 -25.44 -6.99
CA ARG A 36 10.94 -24.57 -6.16
C ARG A 36 11.50 -24.55 -4.73
N PRO A 37 11.68 -23.38 -4.12
CA PRO A 37 12.06 -23.29 -2.73
C PRO A 37 11.01 -23.99 -1.84
N LEU A 38 11.44 -24.82 -0.91
CA LEU A 38 10.55 -25.47 0.07
C LEU A 38 9.67 -24.45 0.81
N LYS A 39 10.16 -23.21 0.97
CA LYS A 39 9.44 -22.11 1.63
C LYS A 39 8.15 -21.71 0.90
N GLU A 40 8.07 -21.89 -0.40
CA GLU A 40 6.99 -21.37 -1.25
C GLU A 40 5.95 -22.42 -1.64
N ILE A 41 5.98 -23.60 -1.01
CA ILE A 41 5.00 -24.66 -1.28
C ILE A 41 3.57 -24.14 -1.10
N GLY A 42 2.77 -24.16 -2.16
CA GLY A 42 1.36 -23.77 -2.18
C GLY A 42 1.08 -22.28 -1.92
N VAL A 43 2.09 -21.46 -1.70
CA VAL A 43 1.94 -20.03 -1.40
C VAL A 43 1.50 -19.28 -2.66
N GLN A 44 0.46 -18.44 -2.51
CA GLN A 44 0.03 -17.48 -3.54
C GLN A 44 0.61 -16.11 -3.20
N LYS A 45 1.53 -15.67 -4.03
CA LYS A 45 2.32 -14.46 -3.82
C LYS A 45 2.41 -13.67 -5.13
N THR A 46 2.23 -12.35 -5.04
CA THR A 46 2.55 -11.38 -6.09
C THR A 46 3.76 -10.58 -5.66
N GLU A 47 4.80 -10.55 -6.45
CA GLU A 47 5.99 -9.74 -6.19
C GLU A 47 5.97 -8.48 -7.06
N MET A 48 6.29 -7.34 -6.44
CA MET A 48 6.46 -6.08 -7.16
C MET A 48 7.91 -6.01 -7.65
N ASP A 49 8.07 -5.80 -8.95
CA ASP A 49 9.40 -5.59 -9.54
C ASP A 49 10.02 -4.30 -9.01
N SER A 50 11.34 -4.33 -8.78
CA SER A 50 12.13 -3.15 -8.41
C SER A 50 11.97 -1.99 -9.39
N VAL A 51 11.75 -2.28 -10.68
CA VAL A 51 11.51 -1.26 -11.72
C VAL A 51 10.18 -0.53 -11.49
N MET A 52 9.14 -1.23 -11.00
CA MET A 52 7.86 -0.63 -10.63
C MET A 52 7.99 0.23 -9.38
N LEU A 53 8.72 -0.25 -8.36
CA LEU A 53 8.97 0.47 -7.11
C LEU A 53 9.77 1.75 -7.31
N LYS A 54 10.73 1.75 -8.27
CA LYS A 54 11.64 2.87 -8.58
C LYS A 54 11.22 3.63 -9.84
N GLU A 55 9.94 3.64 -10.19
CA GLU A 55 9.45 4.34 -11.38
C GLU A 55 9.66 5.85 -11.29
N ASN A 56 9.14 6.49 -10.24
CA ASN A 56 9.43 7.89 -9.93
C ASN A 56 9.26 8.17 -8.42
N ILE A 57 9.88 9.26 -7.95
CA ILE A 57 9.92 9.62 -6.51
C ILE A 57 8.61 10.18 -5.98
N ALA A 58 7.69 10.58 -6.84
CA ALA A 58 6.39 11.13 -6.45
C ALA A 58 5.38 10.03 -6.06
N LEU A 59 5.68 8.76 -6.39
CA LEU A 59 4.78 7.63 -6.12
C LEU A 59 4.89 7.15 -4.68
N SER A 60 3.74 6.93 -4.10
CA SER A 60 3.56 6.13 -2.88
C SER A 60 3.35 4.64 -3.21
N MET A 61 3.40 3.80 -2.19
CA MET A 61 3.02 2.38 -2.36
C MET A 61 1.56 2.20 -2.78
N ALA A 62 0.67 3.15 -2.43
CA ALA A 62 -0.72 3.14 -2.92
C ALA A 62 -0.77 3.21 -4.46
N ASP A 63 0.03 4.10 -5.06
CA ASP A 63 0.08 4.29 -6.51
C ASP A 63 0.67 3.06 -7.22
N VAL A 64 1.75 2.47 -6.66
CA VAL A 64 2.35 1.25 -7.20
C VAL A 64 1.35 0.10 -7.21
N LEU A 65 0.63 -0.12 -6.10
CA LEU A 65 -0.35 -1.20 -5.98
C LEU A 65 -1.54 -1.01 -6.92
N THR A 66 -1.99 0.24 -7.13
CA THR A 66 -3.12 0.56 -8.02
C THR A 66 -2.88 0.11 -9.45
N PHE A 67 -1.66 0.28 -9.97
CA PHE A 67 -1.33 -0.01 -11.37
C PHE A 67 -0.68 -1.37 -11.61
N ASN A 68 -0.22 -2.07 -10.57
CA ASN A 68 0.59 -3.27 -10.72
C ASN A 68 0.09 -4.47 -9.90
N SER A 69 -1.14 -4.39 -9.36
CA SER A 69 -1.71 -5.51 -8.60
C SER A 69 -3.22 -5.62 -8.80
N SER A 70 -3.78 -6.76 -8.42
CA SER A 70 -5.23 -7.00 -8.39
C SER A 70 -5.92 -6.41 -7.15
N ILE A 71 -5.16 -5.78 -6.24
CA ILE A 71 -5.67 -5.27 -4.98
C ILE A 71 -6.39 -3.94 -5.20
N PHE A 72 -7.56 -3.79 -4.58
CA PHE A 72 -8.25 -2.51 -4.60
C PHE A 72 -7.62 -1.51 -3.63
N VAL A 73 -7.25 -0.35 -4.14
CA VAL A 73 -6.74 0.78 -3.36
C VAL A 73 -7.82 1.88 -3.29
N LYS A 74 -8.33 2.10 -2.08
CA LYS A 74 -9.23 3.22 -1.82
C LYS A 74 -8.39 4.44 -1.43
N SER A 75 -8.25 5.38 -2.34
CA SER A 75 -7.48 6.61 -2.14
C SER A 75 -8.40 7.82 -2.06
N TYR A 76 -8.10 8.74 -1.16
CA TYR A 76 -8.79 10.03 -1.05
C TYR A 76 -8.03 11.17 -1.75
N GLY A 77 -7.05 10.85 -2.58
CA GLY A 77 -6.19 11.76 -3.34
C GLY A 77 -4.74 11.75 -2.87
N ARG A 78 -3.87 12.50 -3.57
CA ARG A 78 -2.45 12.59 -3.26
C ARG A 78 -2.24 13.13 -1.84
N ALA A 79 -1.34 12.51 -1.09
CA ALA A 79 -1.01 12.83 0.30
C ALA A 79 -2.22 12.82 1.26
N THR A 80 -3.26 12.07 0.93
CA THR A 80 -4.38 11.78 1.82
C THR A 80 -4.50 10.29 2.05
N LEU A 81 -5.36 9.88 2.97
CA LEU A 81 -5.52 8.47 3.34
C LEU A 81 -5.67 7.59 2.11
N SER A 82 -4.83 6.57 2.00
CA SER A 82 -4.92 5.52 0.98
C SER A 82 -4.83 4.15 1.65
N THR A 83 -5.88 3.37 1.54
CA THR A 83 -6.00 2.05 2.17
C THR A 83 -6.12 0.96 1.13
N VAL A 84 -5.59 -0.21 1.44
CA VAL A 84 -5.68 -1.40 0.58
C VAL A 84 -6.58 -2.44 1.20
N ALA A 85 -7.33 -3.12 0.35
CA ALA A 85 -8.20 -4.22 0.73
C ALA A 85 -8.02 -5.37 -0.26
N PHE A 86 -7.64 -6.53 0.25
CA PHE A 86 -7.59 -7.75 -0.53
C PHE A 86 -8.98 -8.32 -0.70
N ARG A 87 -9.35 -8.71 -1.93
CA ARG A 87 -10.51 -9.58 -2.18
C ARG A 87 -11.79 -9.10 -1.50
N GLY A 88 -12.03 -7.78 -1.54
CA GLY A 88 -13.23 -7.19 -0.98
C GLY A 88 -13.33 -7.18 0.56
N THR A 89 -12.24 -7.50 1.27
CA THR A 89 -12.19 -7.38 2.73
C THR A 89 -12.01 -5.92 3.19
N SER A 90 -12.06 -5.68 4.50
CA SER A 90 -11.78 -4.37 5.09
C SER A 90 -10.27 -4.07 5.08
N PRO A 91 -9.85 -2.80 5.02
CA PRO A 91 -8.45 -2.41 5.20
C PRO A 91 -7.81 -2.92 6.50
N SER A 92 -8.58 -3.08 7.57
CA SER A 92 -8.11 -3.64 8.84
C SER A 92 -7.90 -5.16 8.80
N HIS A 93 -8.32 -5.84 7.73
CA HIS A 93 -8.03 -7.26 7.46
C HIS A 93 -6.71 -7.44 6.70
N THR A 94 -6.06 -6.35 6.30
CA THR A 94 -4.77 -6.37 5.61
C THR A 94 -3.64 -6.11 6.59
N GLN A 95 -2.73 -7.05 6.72
CA GLN A 95 -1.50 -6.88 7.49
C GLN A 95 -0.42 -6.23 6.65
N VAL A 96 0.33 -5.32 7.24
CA VAL A 96 1.47 -4.66 6.58
C VAL A 96 2.69 -4.80 7.46
N THR A 97 3.77 -5.32 6.90
CA THR A 97 5.05 -5.43 7.60
C THR A 97 6.14 -4.65 6.88
N TRP A 98 7.03 -4.03 7.64
CA TRP A 98 8.27 -3.45 7.17
C TRP A 98 9.45 -4.19 7.81
N ASN A 99 10.29 -4.82 7.00
CA ASN A 99 11.39 -5.70 7.43
C ASN A 99 10.97 -6.76 8.47
N GLY A 100 9.71 -7.24 8.34
CA GLY A 100 9.10 -8.23 9.24
C GLY A 100 8.36 -7.63 10.45
N MET A 101 8.58 -6.36 10.80
CA MET A 101 7.84 -5.69 11.87
C MET A 101 6.48 -5.20 11.36
N ARG A 102 5.38 -5.56 12.03
CA ARG A 102 4.04 -5.08 11.69
C ARG A 102 3.92 -3.58 11.95
N ILE A 103 3.48 -2.82 10.95
CA ILE A 103 3.35 -1.35 10.99
C ILE A 103 1.91 -0.85 11.00
N ASN A 104 0.91 -1.74 11.04
CA ASN A 104 -0.49 -1.35 11.21
C ASN A 104 -0.67 -0.56 12.52
N ASN A 105 -1.42 0.54 12.44
CA ASN A 105 -1.71 1.35 13.63
C ASN A 105 -2.66 0.57 14.57
N PRO A 106 -2.30 0.29 15.84
CA PRO A 106 -3.13 -0.52 16.73
C PRO A 106 -4.47 0.14 17.13
N MET A 107 -4.60 1.46 16.92
CA MET A 107 -5.87 2.17 17.12
C MET A 107 -6.85 1.89 16.00
N LEU A 108 -6.36 1.86 14.73
CA LEU A 108 -7.19 1.79 13.52
C LEU A 108 -7.14 0.42 12.83
N GLY A 109 -6.17 -0.42 13.16
CA GLY A 109 -5.95 -1.72 12.53
C GLY A 109 -5.42 -1.67 11.11
N MET A 110 -5.19 -0.50 10.53
CA MET A 110 -4.79 -0.30 9.13
C MET A 110 -3.52 0.54 8.99
N THR A 111 -2.98 0.55 7.79
CA THR A 111 -1.82 1.37 7.39
C THR A 111 -2.25 2.34 6.29
N ASP A 112 -1.78 3.58 6.36
CA ASP A 112 -1.91 4.56 5.28
C ASP A 112 -0.76 4.36 4.28
N PHE A 113 -1.08 3.84 3.10
CA PHE A 113 -0.11 3.56 2.04
C PHE A 113 0.37 4.83 1.31
N SER A 114 -0.33 5.95 1.47
CA SER A 114 0.15 7.25 0.98
C SER A 114 1.37 7.76 1.75
N MET A 115 1.59 7.23 2.97
CA MET A 115 2.72 7.55 3.84
C MET A 115 3.96 6.67 3.60
N ILE A 116 3.95 5.85 2.55
CA ILE A 116 5.04 4.94 2.24
C ILE A 116 5.59 5.30 0.86
N PRO A 117 6.69 6.08 0.76
CA PRO A 117 7.32 6.38 -0.51
C PRO A 117 7.81 5.09 -1.20
N SER A 118 7.44 4.88 -2.45
CA SER A 118 7.84 3.67 -3.19
C SER A 118 9.36 3.55 -3.32
N TYR A 119 10.06 4.67 -3.44
CA TYR A 119 11.53 4.74 -3.52
C TYR A 119 12.27 4.30 -2.25
N PHE A 120 11.58 4.22 -1.11
CA PHE A 120 12.17 3.65 0.11
C PHE A 120 12.15 2.13 0.11
N ILE A 121 11.25 1.51 -0.65
CA ILE A 121 11.03 0.07 -0.66
C ILE A 121 11.86 -0.56 -1.77
N ASP A 122 12.61 -1.61 -1.45
CA ASP A 122 13.46 -2.32 -2.42
C ASP A 122 12.81 -3.62 -2.89
N ASP A 123 11.97 -4.23 -2.03
CA ASP A 123 11.18 -5.40 -2.36
C ASP A 123 9.80 -5.31 -1.70
N ALA A 124 8.76 -5.62 -2.45
CA ALA A 124 7.39 -5.66 -1.94
C ALA A 124 6.70 -6.93 -2.44
N SER A 125 6.09 -7.66 -1.54
CA SER A 125 5.33 -8.84 -1.87
C SER A 125 3.96 -8.86 -1.20
N LEU A 126 2.98 -9.36 -1.95
CA LEU A 126 1.59 -9.47 -1.56
C LEU A 126 1.29 -10.95 -1.34
N LEU A 127 0.89 -11.31 -0.13
CA LEU A 127 0.44 -12.67 0.21
C LEU A 127 -1.08 -12.67 0.23
N HIS A 128 -1.68 -13.42 -0.68
CA HIS A 128 -3.13 -13.45 -0.87
C HIS A 128 -3.78 -14.48 0.07
N GLY A 129 -4.91 -14.10 0.67
CA GLY A 129 -5.80 -14.99 1.41
C GLY A 129 -5.08 -15.91 2.40
N THR A 130 -5.16 -17.23 2.14
CA THR A 130 -4.56 -18.28 2.97
C THR A 130 -3.05 -18.09 3.21
N SER A 131 -2.34 -17.54 2.24
CA SER A 131 -0.88 -17.35 2.33
C SER A 131 -0.45 -16.37 3.41
N SER A 132 -1.35 -15.49 3.88
CA SER A 132 -1.10 -14.56 4.98
C SER A 132 -0.91 -15.22 6.34
N VAL A 133 -1.32 -16.49 6.51
CA VAL A 133 -1.16 -17.26 7.76
C VAL A 133 0.31 -17.44 8.15
N ASN A 134 1.22 -17.40 7.19
CA ASN A 134 2.65 -17.48 7.44
C ASN A 134 3.25 -16.22 8.09
N GLU A 135 2.47 -15.12 8.14
CA GLU A 135 2.89 -13.87 8.76
C GLU A 135 2.38 -13.77 10.21
N THR A 136 3.14 -13.09 11.04
CA THR A 136 2.74 -12.81 12.42
C THR A 136 1.50 -11.92 12.46
N GLY A 137 0.43 -12.44 13.04
CA GLY A 137 -0.85 -11.75 13.12
C GLY A 137 -1.64 -11.72 11.81
N GLY A 138 -1.55 -12.77 10.99
CA GLY A 138 -2.06 -12.86 9.61
C GLY A 138 -3.42 -12.21 9.34
N GLY A 139 -3.53 -11.52 8.22
CA GLY A 139 -4.76 -10.85 7.82
C GLY A 139 -5.81 -11.83 7.30
N LEU A 140 -7.09 -11.55 7.60
CA LEU A 140 -8.21 -12.28 7.00
C LEU A 140 -8.25 -12.12 5.47
N GLY A 141 -7.81 -10.96 4.96
CA GLY A 141 -7.77 -10.68 3.52
C GLY A 141 -6.45 -11.04 2.86
N GLY A 142 -5.35 -10.71 3.52
CA GLY A 142 -4.00 -10.87 2.99
C GLY A 142 -2.97 -10.07 3.75
N SER A 143 -1.71 -10.09 3.27
CA SER A 143 -0.65 -9.28 3.84
C SER A 143 0.25 -8.64 2.79
N VAL A 144 0.78 -7.47 3.12
CA VAL A 144 1.77 -6.73 2.32
C VAL A 144 3.09 -6.74 3.09
N LYS A 145 4.12 -7.34 2.48
CA LYS A 145 5.48 -7.36 3.01
C LYS A 145 6.30 -6.31 2.28
N LEU A 146 6.85 -5.38 3.02
CA LEU A 146 7.74 -4.34 2.52
C LEU A 146 9.13 -4.57 3.09
N SER A 147 10.12 -4.59 2.24
CA SER A 147 11.52 -4.75 2.64
C SER A 147 12.37 -3.62 2.10
N THR A 148 13.30 -3.18 2.94
CA THR A 148 14.36 -2.27 2.56
C THR A 148 15.70 -2.99 2.69
N GLN A 149 16.62 -2.71 1.77
CA GLN A 149 17.94 -3.33 1.75
C GLN A 149 18.98 -2.28 1.35
N PRO A 150 20.19 -2.32 1.90
CA PRO A 150 21.29 -1.52 1.38
C PRO A 150 21.60 -2.00 -0.05
N ALA A 151 22.11 -1.11 -0.90
CA ALA A 151 22.63 -1.54 -2.18
C ALA A 151 23.84 -2.45 -1.98
N ASP A 152 23.91 -3.53 -2.76
CA ASP A 152 25.16 -4.28 -2.94
C ASP A 152 26.11 -3.40 -3.76
N ALA A 153 26.76 -2.45 -3.11
CA ALA A 153 27.70 -1.54 -3.74
C ALA A 153 29.03 -1.64 -3.01
N ASP A 154 30.08 -1.94 -3.73
CA ASP A 154 31.45 -1.74 -3.25
C ASP A 154 31.75 -0.25 -3.38
N GLY A 155 32.17 0.36 -2.25
CA GLY A 155 32.51 1.79 -2.19
C GLY A 155 31.33 2.72 -1.95
N ILE A 156 31.45 3.96 -2.42
CA ILE A 156 30.52 5.05 -2.19
C ILE A 156 29.56 5.18 -3.37
N GLY A 157 28.28 5.31 -3.09
CA GLY A 157 27.25 5.66 -4.06
C GLY A 157 26.45 6.89 -3.62
N LEU A 158 26.07 7.73 -4.58
CA LEU A 158 25.20 8.88 -4.35
C LEU A 158 24.17 8.96 -5.48
N GLN A 159 22.93 9.24 -5.15
CA GLN A 159 21.88 9.54 -6.12
C GLN A 159 21.07 10.73 -5.62
N TYR A 160 20.85 11.71 -6.47
CA TYR A 160 19.95 12.82 -6.24
C TYR A 160 18.90 12.88 -7.34
N ILE A 161 17.63 13.08 -6.96
CA ILE A 161 16.53 13.25 -7.91
C ILE A 161 15.72 14.47 -7.48
N GLN A 162 15.49 15.37 -8.44
CA GLN A 162 14.61 16.53 -8.32
C GLN A 162 13.38 16.31 -9.19
N GLY A 163 12.19 16.46 -8.59
CA GLY A 163 10.91 16.46 -9.28
C GLY A 163 10.19 17.81 -9.12
N ILE A 164 9.53 18.22 -10.18
CA ILE A 164 8.57 19.34 -10.18
C ILE A 164 7.32 18.91 -10.93
N GLY A 165 6.16 19.39 -10.51
CA GLY A 165 4.90 18.98 -11.14
C GLY A 165 3.82 20.03 -11.08
N SER A 166 2.69 19.70 -11.71
CA SER A 166 1.44 20.47 -11.62
C SER A 166 1.08 20.77 -10.19
N PHE A 167 0.28 21.80 -9.96
CA PHE A 167 -0.17 22.23 -8.63
C PHE A 167 0.99 22.66 -7.71
N LYS A 168 2.08 23.19 -8.31
CA LYS A 168 3.31 23.61 -7.63
C LYS A 168 3.91 22.50 -6.78
N THR A 169 3.86 21.28 -7.27
CA THR A 169 4.45 20.11 -6.61
C THR A 169 5.97 20.16 -6.72
N PHE A 170 6.62 19.82 -5.62
CA PHE A 170 8.06 19.77 -5.48
C PHE A 170 8.44 18.50 -4.72
N ASP A 171 9.23 17.65 -5.36
CA ASP A 171 9.66 16.36 -4.83
C ASP A 171 11.19 16.26 -4.90
N GLU A 172 11.82 15.81 -3.83
CA GLU A 172 13.26 15.58 -3.75
C GLU A 172 13.56 14.21 -3.17
N PHE A 173 14.59 13.58 -3.71
CA PHE A 173 15.15 12.34 -3.19
C PHE A 173 16.67 12.40 -3.17
N LEU A 174 17.23 12.01 -2.05
CA LEU A 174 18.67 11.82 -1.87
C LEU A 174 18.93 10.41 -1.33
N ARG A 175 19.84 9.69 -1.95
CA ARG A 175 20.35 8.41 -1.47
C ARG A 175 21.88 8.47 -1.39
N PHE A 176 22.42 8.13 -0.24
CA PHE A 176 23.82 7.85 -0.02
C PHE A 176 23.99 6.37 0.32
N THR A 177 24.98 5.70 -0.25
CA THR A 177 25.33 4.30 0.06
C THR A 177 26.82 4.18 0.27
N TYR A 178 27.20 3.26 1.15
CA TYR A 178 28.56 2.80 1.31
C TYR A 178 28.55 1.29 1.56
N GLY A 179 29.45 0.57 0.94
CA GLY A 179 29.63 -0.85 1.15
C GLY A 179 31.10 -1.28 1.07
N ASP A 180 31.44 -2.27 1.89
CA ASP A 180 32.66 -3.03 1.84
C ASP A 180 32.38 -4.50 2.23
N ASP A 181 33.40 -5.32 2.38
CA ASP A 181 33.28 -6.76 2.72
C ASP A 181 32.47 -7.02 4.01
N HIS A 182 32.39 -6.06 4.92
CA HIS A 182 31.77 -6.22 6.23
C HIS A 182 30.60 -5.26 6.45
N TRP A 183 30.73 -4.01 6.02
CA TRP A 183 29.76 -2.96 6.28
C TRP A 183 28.95 -2.60 5.04
N GLN A 184 27.67 -2.41 5.24
CA GLN A 184 26.77 -1.87 4.24
C GLN A 184 25.90 -0.81 4.90
N THR A 185 25.83 0.39 4.32
CA THR A 185 24.95 1.44 4.82
C THR A 185 24.19 2.13 3.69
N SER A 186 23.00 2.56 3.98
CA SER A 186 22.16 3.34 3.06
C SER A 186 21.42 4.42 3.85
N SER A 187 21.56 5.67 3.41
CA SER A 187 20.76 6.80 3.91
C SER A 187 19.87 7.28 2.79
N ARG A 188 18.55 7.39 3.02
CA ARG A 188 17.59 7.86 2.02
C ARG A 188 16.75 8.97 2.62
N ILE A 189 16.56 10.04 1.87
CA ILE A 189 15.72 11.18 2.25
C ILE A 189 14.73 11.43 1.12
N VAL A 190 13.46 11.54 1.45
CA VAL A 190 12.40 12.02 0.55
C VAL A 190 11.78 13.25 1.18
N PHE A 191 11.67 14.30 0.40
CA PHE A 191 10.86 15.48 0.73
C PHE A 191 9.85 15.71 -0.39
N SER A 192 8.59 15.95 -0.01
CA SER A 192 7.52 16.24 -0.97
C SER A 192 6.63 17.34 -0.43
N SER A 193 6.25 18.29 -1.28
CA SER A 193 5.32 19.35 -0.92
C SER A 193 4.50 19.84 -2.10
N SER A 194 3.25 20.23 -1.85
CA SER A 194 2.37 20.84 -2.83
C SER A 194 1.23 21.60 -2.14
N PRO A 195 0.74 22.72 -2.68
CA PRO A 195 -0.58 23.27 -2.38
C PRO A 195 -1.73 22.34 -2.80
N ASN A 196 -1.50 21.50 -3.82
CA ASN A 196 -2.45 20.52 -4.34
C ASN A 196 -3.83 21.14 -4.67
N ASP A 197 -3.82 22.35 -5.24
CA ASP A 197 -4.94 23.23 -5.52
C ASP A 197 -5.51 23.04 -6.93
N TYR A 198 -5.62 21.78 -7.39
CA TYR A 198 -6.14 21.45 -8.71
C TYR A 198 -7.59 21.93 -8.91
N THR A 199 -7.94 22.18 -10.16
CA THR A 199 -9.30 22.54 -10.56
C THR A 199 -10.08 21.27 -10.91
N TYR A 200 -11.33 21.19 -10.46
CA TYR A 200 -12.26 20.12 -10.76
C TYR A 200 -13.64 20.68 -11.09
N ARG A 201 -14.50 19.89 -11.72
CA ARG A 201 -15.91 20.21 -11.92
C ARG A 201 -16.71 19.71 -10.72
N ASN A 202 -17.46 20.61 -10.06
CA ASN A 202 -18.26 20.26 -8.89
C ASN A 202 -19.65 19.75 -9.32
N HIS A 203 -19.83 18.42 -9.35
CA HIS A 203 -21.10 17.79 -9.70
C HIS A 203 -22.14 17.82 -8.56
N ASP A 204 -21.76 18.22 -7.36
CA ASP A 204 -22.66 18.36 -6.22
C ASP A 204 -23.34 19.76 -6.16
N LYS A 205 -22.93 20.69 -7.04
CA LYS A 205 -23.44 22.06 -7.13
C LYS A 205 -23.86 22.39 -8.56
N LYS A 206 -25.05 22.96 -8.72
CA LYS A 206 -25.49 23.54 -10.00
C LYS A 206 -25.60 25.04 -9.88
N GLU A 207 -25.15 25.76 -10.88
CA GLU A 207 -25.33 27.21 -11.04
C GLU A 207 -26.21 27.47 -12.22
N ASN A 208 -27.11 28.49 -12.06
CA ASN A 208 -28.07 28.86 -13.08
C ASN A 208 -27.47 29.90 -14.04
N ILE A 209 -27.81 29.78 -15.31
CA ILE A 209 -27.58 30.80 -16.32
C ILE A 209 -28.92 31.51 -16.51
N TYR A 210 -28.90 32.83 -16.40
CA TYR A 210 -30.10 33.68 -16.51
C TYR A 210 -30.09 34.44 -17.84
N ASP A 211 -31.26 34.66 -18.41
CA ASP A 211 -31.46 35.61 -19.52
C ASP A 211 -31.53 37.05 -18.97
N ASP A 212 -31.68 38.02 -19.89
CA ASP A 212 -31.81 39.44 -19.56
C ASP A 212 -33.06 39.76 -18.70
N ASN A 213 -34.02 38.85 -18.65
CA ASN A 213 -35.23 38.93 -17.86
C ASN A 213 -35.16 38.17 -16.53
N MET A 214 -33.97 37.72 -16.15
CA MET A 214 -33.71 36.92 -14.94
C MET A 214 -34.41 35.55 -14.91
N ASN A 215 -34.82 35.00 -16.08
CA ASN A 215 -35.30 33.63 -16.17
C ASN A 215 -34.12 32.66 -16.28
N ILE A 216 -34.23 31.50 -15.64
CA ILE A 216 -33.22 30.43 -15.77
C ILE A 216 -33.36 29.84 -17.16
N VAL A 217 -32.33 29.99 -18.00
CA VAL A 217 -32.27 29.45 -19.37
C VAL A 217 -31.44 28.17 -19.47
N ASP A 218 -30.47 27.97 -18.53
CA ASP A 218 -29.66 26.77 -18.47
C ASP A 218 -29.05 26.61 -17.08
N GLN A 219 -28.43 25.43 -16.84
CA GLN A 219 -27.70 25.11 -15.61
C GLN A 219 -26.40 24.43 -15.95
N TYR A 220 -25.35 24.76 -15.22
CA TYR A 220 -24.04 24.12 -15.40
C TYR A 220 -23.41 23.73 -14.06
N TYR A 221 -22.45 22.77 -14.12
CA TYR A 221 -21.60 22.40 -12.99
C TYR A 221 -20.36 23.30 -12.95
N PRO A 222 -20.18 24.12 -11.89
CA PRO A 222 -19.07 25.08 -11.84
C PRO A 222 -17.73 24.36 -11.70
N LYS A 223 -16.67 25.03 -12.21
CA LYS A 223 -15.30 24.65 -11.94
C LYS A 223 -14.83 25.31 -10.65
N GLU A 224 -14.37 24.50 -9.72
CA GLU A 224 -13.87 24.95 -8.41
C GLU A 224 -12.45 24.45 -8.19
N LYS A 225 -11.71 25.09 -7.27
CA LYS A 225 -10.40 24.63 -6.84
C LYS A 225 -10.52 23.72 -5.64
N ASN A 226 -9.69 22.68 -5.59
CA ASN A 226 -9.51 21.86 -4.40
C ASN A 226 -9.01 22.76 -3.25
N LYS A 227 -9.78 22.82 -2.18
CA LYS A 227 -9.45 23.57 -0.97
C LYS A 227 -8.90 22.63 0.10
N SER A 228 -7.96 23.11 0.91
CA SER A 228 -7.41 22.34 2.03
C SER A 228 -6.77 21.00 1.58
N GLY A 229 -5.98 21.05 0.52
CA GLY A 229 -5.26 19.87 -0.01
C GLY A 229 -3.75 19.92 0.17
N SER A 230 -3.21 20.98 0.79
CA SER A 230 -1.77 21.21 0.88
C SER A 230 -1.09 20.17 1.78
N TYR A 231 0.17 19.83 1.42
CA TYR A 231 0.96 18.90 2.22
C TYR A 231 2.46 19.23 2.21
N LYS A 232 3.14 18.78 3.25
CA LYS A 232 4.60 18.71 3.38
C LYS A 232 4.97 17.43 4.11
N ASP A 233 5.69 16.56 3.42
CA ASP A 233 6.12 15.26 3.94
C ASP A 233 7.65 15.15 3.87
N LEU A 234 8.26 14.74 4.97
CA LEU A 234 9.68 14.43 5.07
C LEU A 234 9.83 13.00 5.59
N HIS A 235 10.58 12.19 4.87
CA HIS A 235 10.97 10.85 5.27
C HIS A 235 12.49 10.73 5.28
N VAL A 236 13.03 10.13 6.33
CA VAL A 236 14.46 9.82 6.46
C VAL A 236 14.58 8.34 6.85
N LEU A 237 15.27 7.57 6.05
CA LEU A 237 15.58 6.16 6.30
C LEU A 237 17.09 5.98 6.41
N GLN A 238 17.54 5.41 7.52
CA GLN A 238 18.92 5.00 7.74
C GLN A 238 18.99 3.51 7.93
N GLU A 239 19.89 2.87 7.22
CA GLU A 239 20.16 1.44 7.30
C GLU A 239 21.67 1.21 7.48
N VAL A 240 22.01 0.32 8.39
CA VAL A 240 23.38 -0.10 8.63
C VAL A 240 23.39 -1.60 8.85
N TYR A 241 24.24 -2.32 8.12
CA TYR A 241 24.43 -3.76 8.29
C TYR A 241 25.90 -4.09 8.47
N TYR A 242 26.14 -5.06 9.31
CA TYR A 242 27.48 -5.63 9.55
C TYR A 242 27.45 -7.14 9.32
N ASN A 243 28.26 -7.61 8.39
CA ASN A 243 28.40 -9.02 8.04
C ASN A 243 29.68 -9.56 8.65
N THR A 244 29.57 -10.64 9.44
CA THR A 244 30.73 -11.30 9.99
C THR A 244 31.23 -12.37 9.01
N ARG A 245 32.52 -12.70 9.10
CA ARG A 245 33.13 -13.85 8.34
C ARG A 245 32.51 -15.19 8.71
N LYS A 246 31.79 -15.30 9.83
CA LYS A 246 31.19 -16.53 10.34
C LYS A 246 29.73 -16.73 9.89
N GLY A 247 29.21 -15.85 9.04
CA GLY A 247 27.83 -15.93 8.51
C GLY A 247 26.77 -15.31 9.42
N ASP A 248 27.16 -14.44 10.36
CA ASP A 248 26.24 -13.60 11.10
C ASP A 248 26.05 -12.27 10.38
N ARG A 249 24.82 -11.78 10.36
CA ARG A 249 24.48 -10.44 9.89
C ARG A 249 23.73 -9.70 10.98
N PHE A 250 24.25 -8.53 11.34
CA PHE A 250 23.58 -7.58 12.24
C PHE A 250 23.03 -6.43 11.42
N GLY A 251 21.84 -5.97 11.74
CA GLY A 251 21.19 -4.87 11.03
C GLY A 251 20.56 -3.86 11.98
N LEU A 252 20.69 -2.58 11.65
CA LEU A 252 19.95 -1.48 12.23
C LEU A 252 19.22 -0.74 11.12
N ASN A 253 17.90 -0.66 11.21
CA ASN A 253 17.07 0.14 10.32
C ASN A 253 16.32 1.17 11.16
N ALA A 254 16.35 2.44 10.76
CA ALA A 254 15.64 3.52 11.41
C ALA A 254 14.93 4.39 10.37
N TRP A 255 13.61 4.59 10.54
CA TRP A 255 12.78 5.36 9.62
C TRP A 255 12.03 6.45 10.39
N TYR A 256 12.34 7.70 10.07
CA TYR A 256 11.67 8.89 10.59
C TYR A 256 10.72 9.47 9.54
N ILE A 257 9.53 9.85 9.97
CA ILE A 257 8.47 10.44 9.16
C ILE A 257 7.98 11.71 9.86
N ASN A 258 7.89 12.81 9.12
CA ASN A 258 7.21 14.02 9.56
C ASN A 258 6.28 14.49 8.44
N SER A 259 4.99 14.48 8.71
CA SER A 259 3.94 14.83 7.75
C SER A 259 3.05 15.93 8.31
N ASN A 260 2.78 16.95 7.49
CA ASN A 260 1.83 18.00 7.75
C ASN A 260 0.91 18.15 6.54
N ARG A 261 -0.34 17.74 6.70
CA ARG A 261 -1.31 17.64 5.62
C ARG A 261 -2.59 18.36 5.96
N GLU A 262 -3.11 19.11 5.02
CA GLU A 262 -4.50 19.51 5.01
C GLU A 262 -5.35 18.40 4.40
N LEU A 263 -6.55 18.19 4.93
CA LEU A 263 -7.45 17.15 4.47
C LEU A 263 -8.63 17.83 3.75
N PRO A 264 -8.79 17.61 2.43
CA PRO A 264 -9.93 18.16 1.70
C PRO A 264 -11.25 17.68 2.31
N MET A 265 -12.22 18.55 2.42
CA MET A 265 -13.59 18.19 2.80
C MET A 265 -14.35 17.59 1.62
N LEU A 266 -15.52 17.01 1.87
CA LEU A 266 -16.44 16.64 0.81
C LEU A 266 -16.96 17.90 0.12
N THR A 267 -17.18 17.87 -1.18
CA THR A 267 -17.71 19.03 -1.93
C THR A 267 -19.08 19.50 -1.43
N THR A 268 -19.86 18.58 -0.85
CA THR A 268 -21.13 18.88 -0.17
C THR A 268 -20.97 19.64 1.15
N ASP A 269 -19.79 19.59 1.78
CA ASP A 269 -19.52 20.23 3.07
C ASP A 269 -18.90 21.63 2.91
N TYR A 270 -18.54 22.03 1.69
CA TYR A 270 -18.17 23.41 1.37
C TYR A 270 -19.41 24.29 1.42
N GLY A 271 -19.89 24.61 2.62
CA GLY A 271 -20.95 25.58 2.80
C GLY A 271 -20.53 26.95 2.25
N ASN A 272 -21.51 27.82 1.99
CA ASN A 272 -21.29 29.13 1.45
C ASN A 272 -20.24 29.89 2.26
N GLU A 273 -19.10 30.19 1.63
CA GLU A 273 -18.11 31.24 1.95
C GLU A 273 -17.31 31.15 3.26
N ASN A 274 -17.60 30.23 4.19
CA ASN A 274 -16.89 30.18 5.46
C ASN A 274 -15.55 29.43 5.32
N ASP A 275 -14.48 30.08 5.72
CA ASP A 275 -13.16 29.48 5.82
C ASP A 275 -13.13 28.34 6.84
N PHE A 276 -12.34 27.32 6.55
CA PHE A 276 -12.10 26.22 7.47
C PHE A 276 -10.62 25.81 7.46
N GLU A 277 -10.16 25.24 8.54
CA GLU A 277 -8.86 24.56 8.65
C GLU A 277 -9.11 23.09 9.01
N ASN A 278 -8.68 22.18 8.16
CA ASN A 278 -8.79 20.74 8.37
C ASN A 278 -7.40 20.13 8.19
N ARG A 279 -6.66 19.96 9.30
CA ARG A 279 -5.23 19.67 9.28
C ARG A 279 -4.84 18.50 10.16
N GLN A 280 -4.05 17.59 9.58
CA GLN A 280 -3.40 16.49 10.28
C GLN A 280 -1.89 16.68 10.27
N ARG A 281 -1.26 16.49 11.43
CA ARG A 281 0.20 16.43 11.58
C ARG A 281 0.56 15.10 12.21
N GLU A 282 1.51 14.42 11.61
CA GLU A 282 1.99 13.14 12.09
C GLU A 282 3.51 13.14 12.19
N THR A 283 4.02 12.62 13.30
CA THR A 283 5.43 12.30 13.47
C THR A 283 5.53 10.85 13.86
N THR A 284 6.26 10.07 13.06
CA THR A 284 6.47 8.63 13.31
C THR A 284 7.95 8.32 13.26
N PHE A 285 8.42 7.55 14.24
CA PHE A 285 9.74 6.95 14.27
C PHE A 285 9.62 5.44 14.39
N ARG A 286 10.30 4.71 13.53
CA ARG A 286 10.38 3.25 13.53
C ARG A 286 11.84 2.83 13.57
N SER A 287 12.16 1.84 14.38
CA SER A 287 13.50 1.24 14.40
C SER A 287 13.43 -0.27 14.55
N ILE A 288 14.36 -0.97 13.90
CA ILE A 288 14.51 -2.42 13.96
C ILE A 288 16.00 -2.73 14.13
N LEU A 289 16.32 -3.54 15.14
CA LEU A 289 17.58 -4.23 15.28
C LEU A 289 17.36 -5.68 14.84
N SER A 290 18.23 -6.22 14.02
CA SER A 290 18.15 -7.59 13.54
C SER A 290 19.47 -8.32 13.72
N TRP A 291 19.38 -9.62 13.97
CA TRP A 291 20.48 -10.57 13.91
C TRP A 291 20.01 -11.80 13.15
N ASP A 292 20.70 -12.07 12.06
CA ASP A 292 20.52 -13.26 11.24
C ASP A 292 21.75 -14.15 11.37
N HIS A 293 21.53 -15.42 11.68
CA HIS A 293 22.56 -16.44 11.75
C HIS A 293 22.21 -17.59 10.81
N MET A 294 23.11 -17.91 9.90
CA MET A 294 22.88 -18.94 8.89
C MET A 294 23.97 -20.03 8.97
N ARG A 295 23.53 -21.27 8.96
CA ARG A 295 24.35 -22.47 8.82
C ARG A 295 23.81 -23.33 7.67
N GLU A 296 24.52 -24.37 7.35
CA GLU A 296 24.18 -25.25 6.23
C GLU A 296 22.76 -25.79 6.29
N ASN A 297 22.31 -26.23 7.47
CA ASN A 297 21.01 -26.88 7.64
C ASN A 297 20.00 -26.07 8.46
N TRP A 298 20.36 -24.92 9.00
CA TRP A 298 19.44 -24.12 9.79
C TRP A 298 19.73 -22.63 9.72
N LYS A 299 18.68 -21.85 9.92
CA LYS A 299 18.75 -20.40 10.03
C LYS A 299 18.01 -19.96 11.29
N LEU A 300 18.56 -18.97 11.98
CA LEU A 300 17.91 -18.25 13.07
C LEU A 300 17.93 -16.75 12.73
N ALA A 301 16.79 -16.13 12.77
CA ALA A 301 16.63 -14.69 12.63
C ALA A 301 15.93 -14.13 13.87
N THR A 302 16.49 -13.10 14.47
CA THR A 302 15.87 -12.40 15.60
C THR A 302 15.77 -10.92 15.31
N LYS A 303 14.70 -10.30 15.78
CA LYS A 303 14.46 -8.87 15.59
C LYS A 303 13.89 -8.26 16.87
N GLY A 304 14.36 -7.06 17.18
CA GLY A 304 13.74 -6.19 18.17
C GLY A 304 13.42 -4.85 17.54
N GLY A 305 12.28 -4.26 17.86
CA GLY A 305 11.88 -3.00 17.22
C GLY A 305 11.08 -2.09 18.13
N TYR A 306 11.00 -0.84 17.71
CA TYR A 306 10.23 0.21 18.38
C TYR A 306 9.54 1.10 17.37
N ILE A 307 8.27 1.40 17.62
CA ILE A 307 7.50 2.38 16.86
C ILE A 307 6.96 3.43 17.81
N HIS A 308 7.21 4.70 17.50
CA HIS A 308 6.57 5.84 18.12
C HIS A 308 5.78 6.61 17.07
N THR A 309 4.49 6.82 17.28
CA THR A 309 3.65 7.66 16.42
C THR A 309 2.94 8.71 17.27
N GLN A 310 3.03 9.96 16.87
CA GLN A 310 2.23 11.05 17.40
C GLN A 310 1.41 11.66 16.28
N MET A 311 0.09 11.69 16.45
CA MET A 311 -0.83 12.31 15.49
C MET A 311 -1.59 13.44 16.17
N LYS A 312 -1.72 14.56 15.45
CA LYS A 312 -2.48 15.74 15.84
C LYS A 312 -3.43 16.08 14.71
N TYR A 313 -4.72 16.12 15.03
CA TYR A 313 -5.76 16.49 14.08
C TYR A 313 -6.50 17.71 14.64
N ASP A 314 -6.62 18.76 13.82
CA ASP A 314 -7.30 20.02 14.14
C ASP A 314 -8.31 20.31 13.01
N TYR A 315 -9.60 20.39 13.36
CA TYR A 315 -10.64 20.89 12.50
C TYR A 315 -11.24 22.16 13.11
N LYS A 316 -11.19 23.25 12.35
CA LYS A 316 -11.75 24.53 12.72
C LYS A 316 -12.67 25.01 11.60
N ARG A 317 -13.68 25.77 11.95
CA ARG A 317 -14.63 26.41 11.05
C ARG A 317 -14.81 27.86 11.42
N ASP A 318 -14.96 28.74 10.42
CA ASP A 318 -15.37 30.11 10.66
C ASP A 318 -16.81 30.12 11.20
N ALA A 319 -17.00 30.70 12.38
CA ALA A 319 -18.30 30.85 13.02
C ALA A 319 -19.04 32.13 12.54
N GLY A 320 -18.44 32.86 11.61
CA GLY A 320 -18.86 34.18 11.13
C GLY A 320 -17.85 35.28 11.52
N ASN A 321 -17.74 36.30 10.67
CA ASN A 321 -16.83 37.44 10.87
C ASN A 321 -15.33 37.10 10.99
N GLY A 322 -14.87 36.00 10.40
CA GLY A 322 -13.46 35.57 10.43
C GLY A 322 -12.99 34.92 11.74
N ILE A 323 -13.93 34.59 12.65
CA ILE A 323 -13.60 33.93 13.92
C ILE A 323 -13.55 32.42 13.74
N MET A 324 -12.33 31.84 13.73
CA MET A 324 -12.10 30.41 13.59
C MET A 324 -12.38 29.65 14.90
N THR A 325 -13.49 28.92 14.93
CA THR A 325 -13.91 28.11 16.07
C THR A 325 -13.39 26.68 15.93
N SER A 326 -12.78 26.14 16.99
CA SER A 326 -12.29 24.76 17.03
C SER A 326 -13.46 23.78 17.14
N MET A 327 -13.69 23.01 16.09
CA MET A 327 -14.72 21.95 16.07
C MET A 327 -14.17 20.63 16.56
N THR A 328 -12.94 20.27 16.18
CA THR A 328 -12.28 19.04 16.62
C THR A 328 -10.80 19.30 16.90
N ARG A 329 -10.32 18.78 18.02
CA ARG A 329 -8.91 18.79 18.40
C ARG A 329 -8.54 17.41 18.96
N SER A 330 -8.09 16.52 18.11
CA SER A 330 -7.69 15.17 18.49
C SER A 330 -6.17 15.06 18.59
N ARG A 331 -5.70 14.33 19.58
CA ARG A 331 -4.29 14.05 19.85
C ARG A 331 -4.13 12.61 20.22
N SER A 332 -3.31 11.87 19.48
CA SER A 332 -3.00 10.49 19.80
C SER A 332 -1.50 10.25 19.89
N LYS A 333 -1.13 9.33 20.74
CA LYS A 333 0.20 8.82 20.94
C LYS A 333 0.18 7.31 20.98
N VAL A 334 1.03 6.68 20.18
CA VAL A 334 1.20 5.23 20.11
C VAL A 334 2.67 4.91 20.32
N ASN A 335 2.97 4.02 21.26
CA ASN A 335 4.29 3.41 21.40
C ASN A 335 4.11 1.90 21.28
N THR A 336 4.90 1.26 20.42
CA THR A 336 4.89 -0.19 20.22
C THR A 336 6.30 -0.72 20.37
N PHE A 337 6.49 -1.70 21.25
CA PHE A 337 7.70 -2.52 21.33
C PHE A 337 7.44 -3.84 20.63
N TYR A 338 8.40 -4.29 19.87
CA TYR A 338 8.32 -5.48 19.03
C TYR A 338 9.50 -6.41 19.28
N GLY A 339 9.23 -7.70 19.35
CA GLY A 339 10.22 -8.75 19.38
C GLY A 339 9.81 -9.92 18.48
N GLN A 340 10.74 -10.52 17.75
CA GLN A 340 10.49 -11.70 16.91
C GLN A 340 11.70 -12.61 16.92
N ALA A 341 11.43 -13.92 16.90
CA ALA A 341 12.42 -14.95 16.60
C ALA A 341 11.83 -15.91 15.56
N GLU A 342 12.61 -16.22 14.52
CA GLU A 342 12.23 -17.14 13.45
C GLU A 342 13.36 -18.15 13.26
N GLY A 343 13.03 -19.44 13.34
CA GLY A 343 13.94 -20.55 13.11
C GLY A 343 13.52 -21.38 11.90
N GLU A 344 14.49 -21.82 11.11
CA GLU A 344 14.32 -22.74 9.98
C GLU A 344 15.28 -23.90 10.14
N TYR A 345 14.78 -25.11 9.90
CA TYR A 345 15.60 -26.33 9.97
C TYR A 345 15.32 -27.23 8.77
N TYR A 346 16.35 -27.52 7.99
CA TYR A 346 16.30 -28.36 6.81
C TYR A 346 16.75 -29.78 7.12
N ILE A 347 15.92 -30.79 6.80
CA ILE A 347 16.32 -32.19 6.85
C ILE A 347 16.45 -32.69 5.42
N GLY A 348 17.70 -32.74 4.98
CA GLY A 348 18.04 -33.03 3.59
C GLY A 348 17.42 -32.01 2.64
N LYS A 349 16.96 -32.48 1.46
CA LYS A 349 16.35 -31.63 0.43
C LYS A 349 14.82 -31.71 0.39
N LYS A 350 14.20 -32.47 1.32
CA LYS A 350 12.79 -32.81 1.26
C LYS A 350 11.95 -32.19 2.36
N TRP A 351 12.52 -31.82 3.48
CA TRP A 351 11.79 -31.29 4.62
C TRP A 351 12.32 -29.95 5.06
N LEU A 352 11.42 -29.07 5.41
CA LEU A 352 11.70 -27.80 6.08
C LEU A 352 10.73 -27.65 7.25
N PHE A 353 11.27 -27.47 8.45
CA PHE A 353 10.53 -27.09 9.64
C PHE A 353 10.78 -25.62 9.93
N THR A 354 9.73 -24.86 10.24
CA THR A 354 9.88 -23.48 10.66
C THR A 354 9.17 -23.27 11.98
N ALA A 355 9.72 -22.40 12.81
CA ALA A 355 9.07 -21.90 14.02
C ALA A 355 9.23 -20.38 14.05
N ASN A 356 8.16 -19.67 14.35
CA ASN A 356 8.15 -18.21 14.46
C ASN A 356 7.40 -17.84 15.74
N ALA A 357 7.98 -16.92 16.52
CA ALA A 357 7.34 -16.32 17.66
C ALA A 357 7.51 -14.82 17.61
N SER A 358 6.46 -14.06 17.87
CA SER A 358 6.52 -12.61 17.95
C SER A 358 5.71 -12.05 19.11
N VAL A 359 6.14 -10.90 19.60
CA VAL A 359 5.44 -10.14 20.63
C VAL A 359 5.36 -8.68 20.23
N HIS A 360 4.19 -8.06 20.43
CA HIS A 360 3.98 -6.63 20.32
C HIS A 360 3.39 -6.14 21.64
N GLN A 361 3.99 -5.13 22.25
CA GLN A 361 3.45 -4.42 23.38
C GLN A 361 3.08 -3.01 22.96
N HIS A 362 1.78 -2.74 22.93
CA HIS A 362 1.25 -1.43 22.57
C HIS A 362 0.91 -0.61 23.79
N PHE A 363 1.22 0.70 23.75
CA PHE A 363 0.75 1.71 24.68
C PHE A 363 0.12 2.83 23.88
N VAL A 364 -1.16 3.04 24.04
CA VAL A 364 -1.94 4.00 23.27
C VAL A 364 -2.58 5.01 24.21
N GLU A 365 -2.47 6.28 23.85
CA GLU A 365 -3.19 7.40 24.46
C GLU A 365 -3.88 8.18 23.35
N SER A 366 -5.21 8.30 23.44
CA SER A 366 -6.02 9.12 22.53
C SER A 366 -6.81 10.12 23.37
N ARG A 367 -6.78 11.41 22.97
CA ARG A 367 -7.52 12.49 23.62
C ARG A 367 -8.23 13.34 22.57
N ASP A 368 -9.50 13.60 22.80
CA ASP A 368 -10.32 14.50 22.01
C ASP A 368 -10.90 15.60 22.91
N LYS A 369 -10.85 16.86 22.47
CA LYS A 369 -11.24 18.03 23.28
C LYS A 369 -12.57 18.65 22.88
N ASN A 370 -13.41 18.00 22.12
CA ASN A 370 -14.51 18.67 21.42
C ASN A 370 -15.90 18.33 21.90
N ILE A 371 -16.06 17.58 22.96
CA ILE A 371 -17.39 17.38 23.52
C ILE A 371 -17.72 18.58 24.39
N ILE A 372 -18.70 19.40 23.91
CA ILE A 372 -19.31 20.45 24.73
C ILE A 372 -20.26 19.77 25.71
N ARG A 373 -20.00 19.89 27.01
CA ARG A 373 -20.92 19.45 28.06
C ARG A 373 -22.16 20.34 28.10
N GLN A 374 -23.23 19.84 28.72
CA GLN A 374 -24.46 20.61 28.93
C GLN A 374 -24.25 21.88 29.76
N ASP A 375 -23.15 21.96 30.53
CA ASP A 375 -22.73 23.16 31.28
C ASP A 375 -21.90 24.16 30.45
N GLY A 376 -21.75 23.94 29.13
CA GLY A 376 -20.98 24.79 28.22
C GLY A 376 -19.46 24.57 28.29
N ASN A 377 -18.95 23.71 29.18
CA ASN A 377 -17.53 23.46 29.29
C ASN A 377 -17.09 22.37 28.32
N GLN A 378 -15.89 22.52 27.73
CA GLN A 378 -15.27 21.48 26.90
C GLN A 378 -14.81 20.31 27.76
N ALA A 379 -15.34 19.12 27.48
CA ALA A 379 -14.81 17.90 28.08
C ALA A 379 -13.64 17.35 27.25
N ILE A 380 -12.59 16.92 27.93
CA ILE A 380 -11.56 16.07 27.34
C ILE A 380 -12.05 14.65 27.47
N VAL A 381 -12.29 14.01 26.32
CA VAL A 381 -12.61 12.59 26.25
C VAL A 381 -11.48 11.82 25.59
N GLY A 382 -11.36 10.55 25.89
CA GLY A 382 -10.33 9.72 25.31
C GLY A 382 -10.06 8.49 26.14
N TYR A 383 -9.05 7.74 25.74
CA TYR A 383 -8.62 6.55 26.47
C TYR A 383 -7.09 6.47 26.55
N LYS A 384 -6.60 5.75 27.55
CA LYS A 384 -5.22 5.33 27.68
C LYS A 384 -5.20 3.84 28.00
N LYS A 385 -4.69 3.04 27.05
CA LYS A 385 -4.70 1.57 27.16
C LYS A 385 -3.39 0.98 26.69
N GLY A 386 -2.99 -0.12 27.36
CA GLY A 386 -1.95 -1.01 26.88
C GLY A 386 -2.56 -2.32 26.40
N ARG A 387 -1.96 -2.94 25.38
CA ARG A 387 -2.32 -4.28 24.90
C ARG A 387 -1.07 -5.03 24.49
N ILE A 388 -0.91 -6.23 25.02
CA ILE A 388 0.08 -7.20 24.56
C ILE A 388 -0.55 -8.08 23.48
N GLU A 389 0.20 -8.36 22.44
CA GLU A 389 -0.18 -9.29 21.37
C GLU A 389 0.99 -10.25 21.16
N VAL A 390 0.72 -11.54 21.25
CA VAL A 390 1.72 -12.61 21.05
C VAL A 390 1.22 -13.52 19.94
N SER A 391 2.12 -13.93 19.05
CA SER A 391 1.82 -14.93 18.03
C SER A 391 2.92 -15.97 17.98
N GLY A 392 2.52 -17.24 17.99
CA GLY A 392 3.41 -18.37 17.77
C GLY A 392 2.92 -19.18 16.57
N ALA A 393 3.82 -19.54 15.67
CA ALA A 393 3.52 -20.36 14.50
C ALA A 393 4.60 -21.41 14.26
N THR A 394 4.17 -22.62 13.89
CA THR A 394 5.07 -23.68 13.44
C THR A 394 4.61 -24.23 12.10
N SER A 395 5.53 -24.64 11.25
CA SER A 395 5.19 -25.31 10.00
C SER A 395 6.09 -26.50 9.70
N ALA A 396 5.52 -27.49 9.03
CA ALA A 396 6.23 -28.60 8.44
C ALA A 396 5.95 -28.60 6.92
N LYS A 397 7.01 -28.51 6.13
CA LYS A 397 6.94 -28.49 4.67
C LYS A 397 7.64 -29.71 4.12
N TRP A 398 6.96 -30.43 3.24
CA TRP A 398 7.43 -31.70 2.69
C TRP A 398 7.34 -31.72 1.17
N GLN A 399 8.45 -32.03 0.54
CA GLN A 399 8.56 -32.20 -0.90
C GLN A 399 9.11 -33.61 -1.19
N PRO A 400 8.26 -34.67 -1.24
CA PRO A 400 8.70 -36.04 -1.46
C PRO A 400 9.41 -36.24 -2.79
N ASN A 401 9.01 -35.49 -3.79
CA ASN A 401 9.58 -35.50 -5.14
C ASN A 401 9.47 -34.12 -5.79
N GLU A 402 10.02 -33.95 -6.98
CA GLU A 402 10.01 -32.67 -7.71
C GLU A 402 8.61 -32.21 -8.16
N ARG A 403 7.60 -33.08 -8.10
CA ARG A 403 6.25 -32.78 -8.60
C ARG A 403 5.28 -32.34 -7.51
N LEU A 404 5.45 -32.83 -6.28
CA LEU A 404 4.48 -32.62 -5.20
C LEU A 404 5.13 -31.93 -4.03
N GLY A 405 4.52 -30.89 -3.51
CA GLY A 405 4.84 -30.22 -2.27
C GLY A 405 3.62 -30.12 -1.36
N MET A 406 3.82 -30.26 -0.06
CA MET A 406 2.78 -30.11 0.97
C MET A 406 3.32 -29.32 2.13
N SER A 407 2.47 -28.50 2.78
CA SER A 407 2.83 -27.75 3.98
C SER A 407 1.64 -27.68 4.94
N ILE A 408 1.91 -27.88 6.21
CA ILE A 408 0.96 -27.65 7.31
C ILE A 408 1.54 -26.54 8.17
N VAL A 409 0.68 -25.59 8.54
CA VAL A 409 1.00 -24.49 9.46
C VAL A 409 0.01 -24.54 10.61
N LEU A 410 0.50 -24.43 11.82
CA LEU A 410 -0.30 -24.26 13.04
C LEU A 410 0.14 -22.97 13.70
N ARG A 411 -0.80 -22.09 13.99
CA ARG A 411 -0.58 -20.81 14.65
C ARG A 411 -1.54 -20.62 15.81
N GLU A 412 -1.11 -19.90 16.82
CA GLU A 412 -1.95 -19.45 17.93
C GLU A 412 -1.57 -18.01 18.30
N GLU A 413 -2.54 -17.22 18.70
CA GLU A 413 -2.38 -15.80 19.00
C GLU A 413 -3.03 -15.42 20.31
N LEU A 414 -2.41 -14.48 21.03
CA LEU A 414 -2.93 -13.84 22.23
C LEU A 414 -3.09 -12.34 21.98
N TYR A 415 -4.27 -11.81 22.30
CA TYR A 415 -4.54 -10.37 22.29
C TYR A 415 -5.05 -9.94 23.67
N GLY A 416 -4.18 -9.31 24.45
CA GLY A 416 -4.45 -8.97 25.84
C GLY A 416 -4.58 -10.23 26.71
N GLN A 417 -5.79 -10.72 26.94
CA GLN A 417 -6.07 -11.94 27.68
C GLN A 417 -6.77 -13.01 26.83
N ASP A 418 -7.11 -12.68 25.58
CA ASP A 418 -7.90 -13.54 24.70
C ASP A 418 -7.02 -14.36 23.78
N TRP A 419 -7.03 -15.69 23.95
CA TRP A 419 -6.37 -16.63 23.06
C TRP A 419 -7.25 -16.98 21.85
N THR A 420 -6.65 -17.09 20.67
CA THR A 420 -7.33 -17.74 19.55
C THR A 420 -7.41 -19.25 19.79
N PRO A 421 -8.40 -19.95 19.22
CA PRO A 421 -8.22 -21.36 18.92
C PRO A 421 -7.04 -21.55 17.98
N ILE A 422 -6.48 -22.76 17.94
CA ILE A 422 -5.43 -23.10 16.96
C ILE A 422 -5.90 -22.71 15.55
N ILE A 423 -5.05 -22.00 14.85
CA ILE A 423 -5.25 -21.51 13.49
C ILE A 423 -4.54 -22.48 12.53
N PRO A 424 -5.27 -23.42 11.91
CA PRO A 424 -4.70 -24.36 10.98
C PRO A 424 -4.63 -23.75 9.58
N ALA A 425 -3.57 -24.10 8.83
CA ALA A 425 -3.53 -23.92 7.40
C ALA A 425 -2.84 -25.12 6.73
N PHE A 426 -3.36 -25.47 5.56
CA PHE A 426 -2.80 -26.51 4.73
C PHE A 426 -2.55 -25.96 3.33
N PHE A 427 -1.40 -26.28 2.76
CA PHE A 427 -0.97 -25.86 1.44
C PHE A 427 -0.49 -27.09 0.66
N MET A 428 -0.82 -27.12 -0.62
CA MET A 428 -0.36 -28.15 -1.56
C MET A 428 -0.05 -27.53 -2.89
N ASP A 429 0.97 -28.02 -3.55
CA ASP A 429 1.23 -27.73 -4.95
C ASP A 429 1.66 -28.97 -5.72
N GLY A 430 1.34 -28.97 -7.01
CA GLY A 430 1.63 -30.06 -7.92
C GLY A 430 2.09 -29.58 -9.29
N VAL A 431 3.24 -30.08 -9.77
CA VAL A 431 3.73 -29.78 -11.13
C VAL A 431 2.97 -30.65 -12.13
N LEU A 432 2.09 -29.99 -12.89
CA LEU A 432 1.31 -30.63 -13.96
C LEU A 432 2.14 -30.85 -15.23
N SER A 433 3.01 -29.88 -15.56
CA SER A 433 3.89 -29.97 -16.72
C SER A 433 5.24 -29.31 -16.43
N LYS A 434 6.34 -30.04 -16.65
CA LYS A 434 7.71 -29.50 -16.52
C LYS A 434 8.06 -28.56 -17.68
N LYS A 435 7.60 -28.84 -18.91
CA LYS A 435 7.90 -28.02 -20.09
C LYS A 435 7.38 -26.60 -20.00
N GLY A 436 6.16 -26.42 -19.45
CA GLY A 436 5.56 -25.11 -19.29
C GLY A 436 5.65 -24.57 -17.85
N ASN A 437 6.41 -25.26 -16.97
CA ASN A 437 6.43 -24.98 -15.54
C ASN A 437 5.01 -24.73 -14.97
N ILE A 438 4.04 -25.59 -15.40
CA ILE A 438 2.65 -25.44 -14.98
C ILE A 438 2.49 -26.10 -13.63
N VAL A 439 2.07 -25.30 -12.65
CA VAL A 439 1.93 -25.70 -11.24
C VAL A 439 0.51 -25.41 -10.77
N ALA A 440 -0.20 -26.45 -10.35
CA ALA A 440 -1.46 -26.28 -9.62
C ALA A 440 -1.15 -26.06 -8.13
N LYS A 441 -1.91 -25.18 -7.49
CA LYS A 441 -1.81 -24.85 -6.06
C LYS A 441 -3.19 -24.94 -5.44
N ALA A 442 -3.25 -25.44 -4.20
CA ALA A 442 -4.47 -25.40 -3.39
C ALA A 442 -4.10 -25.12 -1.94
N SER A 443 -4.92 -24.36 -1.27
CA SER A 443 -4.73 -24.08 0.15
C SER A 443 -6.04 -23.78 0.86
N ILE A 444 -6.06 -24.04 2.16
CA ILE A 444 -7.15 -23.72 3.08
C ILE A 444 -6.56 -23.19 4.37
N SER A 445 -7.16 -22.15 4.95
CA SER A 445 -6.79 -21.65 6.26
C SER A 445 -7.98 -21.08 7.03
N ARG A 446 -7.86 -21.09 8.35
CA ARG A 446 -8.69 -20.30 9.25
C ARG A 446 -7.90 -19.09 9.73
N ASN A 447 -8.55 -17.94 9.86
CA ASN A 447 -7.95 -16.74 10.41
C ASN A 447 -8.91 -16.01 11.35
N PHE A 448 -8.34 -15.17 12.21
CA PHE A 448 -9.08 -14.33 13.14
C PHE A 448 -8.60 -12.89 13.03
N ARG A 449 -9.49 -11.95 13.39
CA ARG A 449 -9.13 -10.56 13.62
C ARG A 449 -9.74 -10.10 14.95
N PHE A 450 -8.91 -9.55 15.81
CA PHE A 450 -9.36 -8.92 17.04
C PHE A 450 -9.78 -7.47 16.81
N PRO A 451 -10.77 -6.96 17.58
CA PRO A 451 -11.13 -5.55 17.53
C PRO A 451 -9.93 -4.65 17.78
N THR A 452 -9.88 -3.54 17.10
CA THR A 452 -8.85 -2.51 17.31
C THR A 452 -9.05 -1.79 18.63
N LEU A 453 -8.07 -1.01 19.08
CA LEU A 453 -8.23 -0.25 20.33
C LEU A 453 -9.29 0.85 20.19
N ASN A 454 -9.52 1.41 19.00
CA ASN A 454 -10.63 2.31 18.77
C ASN A 454 -11.98 1.60 18.73
N ASP A 455 -12.05 0.39 18.14
CA ASP A 455 -13.27 -0.41 18.18
C ASP A 455 -13.73 -0.64 19.63
N LEU A 456 -12.78 -0.88 20.54
CA LEU A 456 -13.09 -1.18 21.95
C LEU A 456 -13.30 0.08 22.81
N TYR A 457 -12.48 1.15 22.62
CA TYR A 457 -12.32 2.19 23.63
C TYR A 457 -12.50 3.61 23.13
N PHE A 458 -12.79 3.83 21.83
CA PHE A 458 -13.02 5.18 21.31
C PHE A 458 -14.21 5.85 21.99
N LEU A 459 -14.09 7.14 22.36
CA LEU A 459 -15.17 7.88 23.01
C LEU A 459 -15.58 9.11 22.17
N PRO A 460 -16.89 9.30 21.95
CA PRO A 460 -17.98 8.37 22.30
C PRO A 460 -18.10 7.24 21.25
N GLY A 461 -18.45 6.05 21.64
CA GLY A 461 -18.88 5.03 20.68
C GLY A 461 -18.16 3.69 20.70
N GLY A 462 -16.95 3.57 21.25
CA GLY A 462 -16.27 2.29 21.35
C GLY A 462 -17.11 1.24 22.12
N ASN A 463 -16.94 -0.02 21.75
CA ASN A 463 -17.71 -1.13 22.31
C ASN A 463 -16.79 -2.24 22.84
N PRO A 464 -16.60 -2.33 24.16
CA PRO A 464 -15.76 -3.36 24.77
C PRO A 464 -16.27 -4.80 24.63
N ASP A 465 -17.56 -4.99 24.30
CA ASP A 465 -18.20 -6.30 24.19
C ASP A 465 -18.07 -6.93 22.81
N LEU A 466 -17.27 -6.33 21.92
CA LEU A 466 -17.04 -6.85 20.59
C LEU A 466 -16.34 -8.21 20.62
N LYS A 467 -16.87 -9.12 19.81
CA LYS A 467 -16.25 -10.42 19.53
C LYS A 467 -15.17 -10.26 18.43
N ARG A 468 -14.19 -11.17 18.45
CA ARG A 468 -13.25 -11.32 17.34
C ARG A 468 -13.97 -11.81 16.09
N GLU A 469 -13.56 -11.30 14.94
CA GLU A 469 -13.97 -11.82 13.64
C GLU A 469 -13.25 -13.14 13.36
N SER A 470 -13.88 -14.06 12.65
CA SER A 470 -13.29 -15.35 12.27
C SER A 470 -13.66 -15.70 10.83
N GLY A 471 -12.71 -16.20 10.07
CA GLY A 471 -12.97 -16.58 8.68
C GLY A 471 -12.24 -17.85 8.25
N TRP A 472 -12.85 -18.55 7.30
CA TRP A 472 -12.23 -19.59 6.50
C TRP A 472 -11.98 -19.06 5.11
N THR A 473 -10.81 -19.39 4.55
CA THR A 473 -10.43 -19.03 3.19
C THR A 473 -9.92 -20.25 2.46
N TYR A 474 -10.38 -20.43 1.22
CA TYR A 474 -10.00 -21.49 0.30
C TYR A 474 -9.39 -20.84 -0.93
N ASP A 475 -8.30 -21.40 -1.44
CA ASP A 475 -7.62 -20.93 -2.64
C ASP A 475 -7.29 -22.12 -3.54
N VAL A 476 -7.60 -22.00 -4.83
CA VAL A 476 -7.18 -22.94 -5.86
C VAL A 476 -6.67 -22.15 -7.06
N GLY A 477 -5.49 -22.50 -7.56
CA GLY A 477 -4.93 -21.76 -8.67
C GLY A 477 -3.95 -22.55 -9.51
N VAL A 478 -3.66 -22.00 -10.67
CA VAL A 478 -2.66 -22.52 -11.60
C VAL A 478 -1.72 -21.40 -11.96
N SER A 479 -0.43 -21.64 -11.87
CA SER A 479 0.62 -20.76 -12.37
C SER A 479 1.40 -21.44 -13.48
N PHE A 480 1.92 -20.64 -14.41
CA PHE A 480 2.75 -21.11 -15.50
C PHE A 480 3.92 -20.15 -15.73
N ALA A 481 5.02 -20.66 -16.26
CA ALA A 481 6.15 -19.87 -16.72
C ALA A 481 6.79 -20.54 -17.91
N VAL A 482 6.80 -19.85 -19.04
CA VAL A 482 7.38 -20.31 -20.30
C VAL A 482 8.30 -19.24 -20.85
N GLY A 483 9.34 -19.63 -21.55
CA GLY A 483 10.25 -18.67 -22.15
C GLY A 483 11.36 -19.30 -22.94
N LYS A 484 12.08 -18.45 -23.62
CA LYS A 484 13.32 -18.77 -24.31
C LYS A 484 14.36 -17.74 -23.87
N GLU A 485 15.43 -18.21 -23.29
CA GLU A 485 16.51 -17.37 -22.75
C GLU A 485 16.93 -16.28 -23.75
N ASN A 486 17.07 -15.04 -23.24
CA ASN A 486 17.42 -13.84 -24.00
C ASN A 486 16.50 -13.48 -25.18
N ILE A 487 15.29 -14.08 -25.27
CA ILE A 487 14.31 -13.73 -26.29
C ILE A 487 13.00 -13.30 -25.65
N TYR A 488 12.35 -14.18 -24.88
CA TYR A 488 11.11 -13.83 -24.20
C TYR A 488 10.89 -14.67 -22.93
N SER A 489 10.14 -14.10 -22.03
CA SER A 489 9.56 -14.79 -20.88
C SER A 489 8.09 -14.41 -20.74
N LEU A 490 7.24 -15.40 -20.48
CA LEU A 490 5.86 -15.22 -20.15
C LEU A 490 5.55 -16.03 -18.90
N SER A 491 5.09 -15.37 -17.86
CA SER A 491 4.59 -16.00 -16.65
C SER A 491 3.21 -15.48 -16.30
N GLY A 492 2.47 -16.27 -15.55
CA GLY A 492 1.16 -15.84 -15.09
C GLY A 492 0.54 -16.83 -14.12
N SER A 493 -0.57 -16.40 -13.53
CA SER A 493 -1.38 -17.23 -12.64
C SER A 493 -2.86 -16.86 -12.76
N VAL A 494 -3.70 -17.85 -12.55
CA VAL A 494 -5.14 -17.69 -12.35
C VAL A 494 -5.50 -18.38 -11.05
N ASN A 495 -6.16 -17.66 -10.16
CA ASN A 495 -6.50 -18.13 -8.82
C ASN A 495 -8.00 -17.89 -8.58
N TRP A 496 -8.71 -18.93 -8.20
CA TRP A 496 -10.02 -18.85 -7.60
C TRP A 496 -9.87 -18.80 -6.09
N PHE A 497 -10.68 -17.98 -5.42
CA PHE A 497 -10.73 -17.89 -3.98
C PHE A 497 -12.18 -17.87 -3.49
N ASP A 498 -12.36 -18.32 -2.26
CA ASP A 498 -13.61 -18.27 -1.53
C ASP A 498 -13.30 -18.00 -0.05
N SER A 499 -13.93 -17.00 0.53
CA SER A 499 -13.67 -16.54 1.91
C SER A 499 -14.97 -16.17 2.60
N TYR A 500 -15.22 -16.79 3.73
CA TYR A 500 -16.38 -16.55 4.58
C TYR A 500 -15.95 -16.04 5.94
N VAL A 501 -16.35 -14.80 6.28
CA VAL A 501 -15.97 -14.12 7.54
C VAL A 501 -17.21 -13.85 8.37
N LYS A 502 -17.21 -14.38 9.60
CA LYS A 502 -18.25 -14.20 10.61
C LYS A 502 -17.93 -13.10 11.60
N ASP A 503 -18.99 -12.56 12.22
CA ASP A 503 -18.89 -11.53 13.25
C ASP A 503 -18.17 -10.25 12.76
N TRP A 504 -18.35 -9.88 11.49
CA TRP A 504 -17.69 -8.71 10.89
C TRP A 504 -18.03 -7.42 11.62
N ILE A 505 -17.02 -6.65 11.99
CA ILE A 505 -17.16 -5.41 12.74
C ILE A 505 -17.42 -4.24 11.81
N LEU A 506 -18.53 -3.53 12.01
CA LEU A 506 -18.87 -2.30 11.30
C LEU A 506 -19.20 -1.19 12.30
N TRP A 507 -18.75 0.02 11.96
CA TRP A 507 -19.16 1.26 12.63
C TRP A 507 -20.49 1.73 12.08
N LEU A 508 -21.51 1.77 12.92
CA LEU A 508 -22.88 2.10 12.56
C LEU A 508 -23.38 3.31 13.34
N PRO A 509 -24.25 4.17 12.73
CA PRO A 509 -24.85 5.26 13.44
C PRO A 509 -25.76 4.75 14.57
N THR A 510 -25.73 5.43 15.70
CA THR A 510 -26.62 5.17 16.83
C THR A 510 -27.74 6.20 16.89
N THR A 511 -28.82 5.91 17.60
CA THR A 511 -29.90 6.87 17.89
C THR A 511 -29.43 8.09 18.68
N LYS A 512 -28.24 8.04 19.29
CA LYS A 512 -27.63 9.13 20.05
C LYS A 512 -26.76 10.06 19.21
N GLY A 513 -26.73 9.90 17.88
CA GLY A 513 -26.00 10.78 16.95
C GLY A 513 -24.49 10.53 16.84
N PHE A 514 -23.98 9.43 17.31
CA PHE A 514 -22.58 9.00 17.11
C PHE A 514 -22.52 7.59 16.50
N PHE A 515 -21.37 7.22 15.92
CA PHE A 515 -21.12 5.89 15.40
C PHE A 515 -20.57 4.98 16.49
N SER A 516 -21.00 3.71 16.48
CA SER A 516 -20.50 2.66 17.37
C SER A 516 -20.24 1.36 16.61
N PRO A 517 -19.12 0.64 16.88
CA PRO A 517 -18.82 -0.62 16.22
C PRO A 517 -19.66 -1.75 16.80
N ARG A 518 -20.09 -2.64 15.90
CA ARG A 518 -20.86 -3.84 16.23
C ARG A 518 -20.45 -5.01 15.37
N ASN A 519 -20.56 -6.23 15.87
CA ASN A 519 -20.49 -7.45 15.07
C ASN A 519 -21.87 -7.68 14.45
N VAL A 520 -22.01 -7.39 13.16
CA VAL A 520 -23.35 -7.31 12.56
C VAL A 520 -23.48 -8.06 11.25
N LYS A 521 -22.39 -8.53 10.67
CA LYS A 521 -22.44 -9.11 9.33
C LYS A 521 -21.61 -10.38 9.24
N ASP A 522 -22.10 -11.30 8.45
CA ASP A 522 -21.32 -12.37 7.86
C ASP A 522 -21.06 -11.97 6.41
N VAL A 523 -19.82 -12.00 6.00
CA VAL A 523 -19.41 -11.57 4.65
C VAL A 523 -18.85 -12.75 3.90
N HIS A 524 -19.42 -13.00 2.72
CA HIS A 524 -18.93 -13.97 1.76
C HIS A 524 -18.26 -13.25 0.59
N ALA A 525 -16.96 -13.39 0.47
CA ALA A 525 -16.16 -12.84 -0.61
C ALA A 525 -15.56 -13.98 -1.42
N TYR A 526 -15.82 -13.99 -2.73
CA TYR A 526 -15.33 -15.02 -3.64
C TYR A 526 -14.93 -14.40 -4.98
N GLY A 527 -14.24 -15.17 -5.82
CA GLY A 527 -13.89 -14.63 -7.12
C GLY A 527 -12.69 -15.25 -7.80
N ILE A 528 -12.20 -14.54 -8.81
CA ILE A 528 -11.06 -14.94 -9.63
C ILE A 528 -10.08 -13.79 -9.73
N GLU A 529 -8.81 -14.08 -9.49
CA GLU A 529 -7.69 -13.18 -9.71
C GLU A 529 -6.78 -13.77 -10.79
N ALA A 530 -6.39 -12.97 -11.77
CA ALA A 530 -5.44 -13.34 -12.80
C ALA A 530 -4.34 -12.29 -12.89
N GLN A 531 -3.11 -12.74 -13.11
CA GLN A 531 -1.98 -11.87 -13.41
C GLN A 531 -1.10 -12.49 -14.48
N SER A 532 -0.43 -11.64 -15.26
CA SER A 532 0.49 -12.08 -16.30
C SER A 532 1.63 -11.07 -16.46
N ASP A 533 2.83 -11.58 -16.62
CA ASP A 533 4.05 -10.82 -16.92
C ASP A 533 4.65 -11.34 -18.21
N PHE A 534 4.84 -10.47 -19.18
CA PHE A 534 5.47 -10.77 -20.45
C PHE A 534 6.68 -9.84 -20.66
N ASN A 535 7.83 -10.43 -20.94
CA ASN A 535 9.04 -9.70 -21.30
C ASN A 535 9.57 -10.25 -22.60
N CYS A 536 10.01 -9.37 -23.50
CA CYS A 536 10.55 -9.74 -24.82
C CYS A 536 11.71 -8.82 -25.20
N ILE A 537 12.79 -9.43 -25.68
CA ILE A 537 13.93 -8.73 -26.26
C ILE A 537 13.84 -8.86 -27.80
N MET A 538 13.68 -7.73 -28.48
CA MET A 538 13.52 -7.66 -29.92
C MET A 538 14.80 -7.10 -30.56
N GLY A 539 15.64 -7.98 -31.06
CA GLY A 539 16.95 -7.60 -31.61
C GLY A 539 17.92 -7.16 -30.51
N LYS A 540 18.76 -6.16 -30.81
CA LYS A 540 19.82 -5.70 -29.90
C LYS A 540 19.42 -4.53 -28.98
N ASP A 541 18.42 -3.76 -29.37
CA ASP A 541 18.17 -2.43 -28.80
C ASP A 541 16.77 -2.28 -28.21
N TRP A 542 15.83 -3.18 -28.50
CA TRP A 542 14.45 -3.08 -28.08
C TRP A 542 14.10 -4.10 -27.00
N GLN A 543 13.39 -3.63 -25.99
CA GLN A 543 12.83 -4.48 -24.95
C GLN A 543 11.38 -4.07 -24.72
N LEU A 544 10.51 -5.04 -24.58
CA LEU A 544 9.09 -4.87 -24.22
C LEU A 544 8.83 -5.63 -22.91
N ALA A 545 8.23 -4.94 -21.94
CA ALA A 545 7.73 -5.54 -20.72
C ALA A 545 6.26 -5.18 -20.56
N LEU A 546 5.40 -6.17 -20.34
CA LEU A 546 3.98 -6.00 -20.07
C LEU A 546 3.65 -6.71 -18.76
N ASN A 547 2.91 -6.03 -17.89
CA ASN A 547 2.31 -6.59 -16.69
C ASN A 547 0.81 -6.33 -16.74
N GLY A 548 -0.01 -7.35 -16.53
CA GLY A 548 -1.46 -7.23 -16.53
C GLY A 548 -2.08 -7.95 -15.35
N THR A 549 -3.12 -7.36 -14.75
CA THR A 549 -3.91 -7.97 -13.68
C THR A 549 -5.40 -7.83 -13.95
N LEU A 550 -6.16 -8.81 -13.49
CA LEU A 550 -7.61 -8.81 -13.53
C LEU A 550 -8.13 -9.42 -12.24
N SER A 551 -9.14 -8.81 -11.65
CA SER A 551 -9.84 -9.35 -10.49
C SER A 551 -11.35 -9.20 -10.65
N TRP A 552 -12.07 -10.28 -10.36
CA TRP A 552 -13.51 -10.29 -10.15
C TRP A 552 -13.78 -10.72 -8.72
N THR A 553 -14.40 -9.82 -7.93
CA THR A 553 -14.47 -9.96 -6.47
C THR A 553 -15.85 -9.54 -5.95
N PRO A 554 -16.90 -10.34 -6.12
CA PRO A 554 -18.11 -10.20 -5.33
C PRO A 554 -17.81 -10.33 -3.83
N SER A 555 -18.38 -9.42 -3.03
CA SER A 555 -18.20 -9.40 -1.58
C SER A 555 -19.56 -9.07 -0.96
N ILE A 556 -20.30 -10.09 -0.57
CA ILE A 556 -21.71 -10.03 -0.26
C ILE A 556 -21.93 -10.13 1.24
N ASN A 557 -22.83 -9.29 1.76
CA ASN A 557 -23.34 -9.43 3.12
C ASN A 557 -24.35 -10.57 3.16
N GLU A 558 -24.03 -11.67 3.84
CA GLU A 558 -24.91 -12.82 4.09
C GLU A 558 -25.37 -12.92 5.54
N GLY A 559 -25.09 -11.89 6.36
CA GLY A 559 -25.55 -11.84 7.74
C GLY A 559 -27.05 -11.66 7.88
N GLU A 560 -27.55 -11.83 9.08
CA GLU A 560 -28.97 -11.59 9.35
C GLU A 560 -29.33 -10.11 9.32
N PRO A 561 -30.57 -9.75 8.94
CA PRO A 561 -30.98 -8.36 8.94
C PRO A 561 -31.01 -7.80 10.37
N MET A 562 -30.42 -6.64 10.58
CA MET A 562 -30.38 -5.96 11.89
C MET A 562 -31.73 -5.42 12.34
N SER A 563 -32.64 -5.20 11.39
CA SER A 563 -34.01 -4.74 11.59
C SER A 563 -34.85 -5.10 10.37
N PRO A 564 -36.18 -5.06 10.45
CA PRO A 564 -37.06 -5.25 9.29
C PRO A 564 -36.79 -4.26 8.12
N ALA A 565 -36.17 -3.13 8.40
CA ALA A 565 -35.83 -2.11 7.40
C ALA A 565 -34.42 -2.30 6.82
N ASP A 566 -33.63 -3.28 7.28
CA ASP A 566 -32.27 -3.53 6.78
C ASP A 566 -32.30 -4.18 5.40
N GLN A 567 -31.95 -3.39 4.37
CA GLN A 567 -31.89 -3.83 2.98
C GLN A 567 -30.46 -4.27 2.57
N SER A 568 -29.54 -4.42 3.51
CA SER A 568 -28.13 -4.71 3.20
C SER A 568 -27.81 -6.19 2.97
N VAL A 569 -28.73 -7.09 3.35
CA VAL A 569 -28.53 -8.54 3.18
C VAL A 569 -28.61 -8.92 1.71
N GLY A 570 -27.72 -9.77 1.25
CA GLY A 570 -27.57 -10.16 -0.14
C GLY A 570 -26.97 -9.07 -1.04
N LYS A 571 -26.40 -7.99 -0.48
CA LYS A 571 -25.86 -6.86 -1.23
C LYS A 571 -24.34 -6.80 -1.15
N GLN A 572 -23.75 -6.25 -2.24
CA GLN A 572 -22.31 -5.98 -2.35
C GLN A 572 -21.87 -4.97 -1.27
N LEU A 573 -20.71 -5.18 -0.67
CA LEU A 573 -20.15 -4.25 0.30
C LEU A 573 -19.87 -2.87 -0.34
N PRO A 574 -20.07 -1.77 0.41
CA PRO A 574 -19.81 -0.42 -0.07
C PRO A 574 -18.34 -0.20 -0.44
N TYR A 575 -18.12 0.60 -1.49
CA TYR A 575 -16.82 0.98 -2.03
C TYR A 575 -15.95 -0.19 -2.55
N VAL A 576 -16.44 -1.39 -2.63
CA VAL A 576 -15.74 -2.55 -3.21
C VAL A 576 -16.16 -2.69 -4.67
N PRO A 577 -15.24 -2.53 -5.65
CA PRO A 577 -15.54 -2.82 -7.04
C PRO A 577 -15.66 -4.33 -7.25
N GLU A 578 -16.64 -4.77 -8.03
CA GLU A 578 -16.73 -6.18 -8.43
C GLU A 578 -15.61 -6.56 -9.43
N TRP A 579 -15.27 -5.63 -10.33
CA TRP A 579 -14.20 -5.82 -11.30
C TRP A 579 -13.13 -4.76 -11.14
N SER A 580 -11.88 -5.18 -11.15
CA SER A 580 -10.72 -4.33 -11.27
C SER A 580 -9.70 -4.94 -12.22
N SER A 581 -8.98 -4.07 -12.95
CA SER A 581 -7.95 -4.53 -13.89
C SER A 581 -6.87 -3.47 -14.01
N SER A 582 -5.64 -3.89 -14.26
CA SER A 582 -4.53 -3.01 -14.57
C SER A 582 -3.68 -3.55 -15.71
N LEU A 583 -3.06 -2.65 -16.46
CA LEU A 583 -2.09 -2.96 -17.49
C LEU A 583 -0.96 -1.94 -17.45
N THR A 584 0.25 -2.41 -17.29
CA THR A 584 1.48 -1.62 -17.37
C THR A 584 2.32 -2.13 -18.52
N GLY A 585 2.65 -1.27 -19.47
CA GLY A 585 3.48 -1.59 -20.65
C GLY A 585 4.69 -0.67 -20.73
N ARG A 586 5.88 -1.26 -20.80
CA ARG A 586 7.15 -0.52 -20.97
C ARG A 586 7.83 -0.95 -22.25
N ILE A 587 8.16 0.01 -23.08
CA ILE A 587 9.02 -0.17 -24.27
C ILE A 587 10.32 0.57 -23.98
N THR A 588 11.43 -0.13 -24.08
CA THR A 588 12.78 0.45 -23.96
C THR A 588 13.49 0.34 -25.30
N TRP A 589 14.04 1.43 -25.78
CA TRP A 589 14.87 1.51 -26.98
C TRP A 589 16.17 2.23 -26.67
N LYS A 590 17.28 1.50 -26.66
CA LYS A 590 18.59 2.05 -26.23
C LYS A 590 18.45 2.71 -24.85
N SER A 591 18.64 4.04 -24.79
CA SER A 591 18.53 4.83 -23.56
C SER A 591 17.18 5.55 -23.40
N TRP A 592 16.20 5.26 -24.25
CA TRP A 592 14.83 5.76 -24.14
C TRP A 592 13.93 4.69 -23.51
N SER A 593 13.02 5.10 -22.67
CA SER A 593 11.96 4.25 -22.13
C SER A 593 10.63 4.98 -22.22
N LEU A 594 9.62 4.29 -22.73
CA LEU A 594 8.23 4.72 -22.73
C LEU A 594 7.44 3.76 -21.85
N LEU A 595 6.74 4.30 -20.86
CA LEU A 595 5.91 3.53 -19.93
C LEU A 595 4.48 4.03 -20.03
N TYR A 596 3.56 3.14 -20.33
CA TYR A 596 2.13 3.39 -20.29
C TYR A 596 1.50 2.56 -19.18
N LYS A 597 0.61 3.19 -18.38
CA LYS A 597 -0.13 2.54 -17.30
C LYS A 597 -1.61 2.81 -17.46
N TRP A 598 -2.39 1.77 -17.31
CA TRP A 598 -3.83 1.79 -17.35
C TRP A 598 -4.39 1.03 -16.15
N CYS A 599 -5.46 1.53 -15.53
CA CYS A 599 -6.25 0.77 -14.58
C CYS A 599 -7.74 1.06 -14.77
N TYR A 600 -8.56 0.09 -14.39
CA TYR A 600 -10.02 0.13 -14.45
C TYR A 600 -10.63 -0.35 -13.14
N TYR A 601 -11.64 0.36 -12.69
CA TYR A 601 -12.52 -0.07 -11.61
C TYR A 601 -13.98 0.02 -12.06
N SER A 602 -14.76 -1.03 -11.81
CA SER A 602 -16.20 -1.04 -12.06
C SER A 602 -16.94 -0.08 -11.12
N LYS A 603 -18.24 0.10 -11.37
CA LYS A 603 -19.12 0.84 -10.45
C LYS A 603 -18.97 0.33 -9.02
N ARG A 604 -19.11 1.22 -8.04
CA ARG A 604 -19.04 0.92 -6.62
C ARG A 604 -20.24 1.50 -5.91
N HIS A 605 -20.86 0.73 -5.03
CA HIS A 605 -21.92 1.22 -4.18
C HIS A 605 -21.35 2.04 -3.03
N THR A 606 -22.03 3.10 -2.62
CA THR A 606 -21.62 3.97 -1.51
C THR A 606 -22.34 3.61 -0.22
N MET A 607 -23.47 2.92 -0.32
CA MET A 607 -24.34 2.49 0.78
C MET A 607 -24.51 0.97 0.81
N SER A 608 -24.71 0.42 2.00
CA SER A 608 -24.89 -1.03 2.20
C SER A 608 -26.18 -1.57 1.55
N SER A 609 -27.21 -0.75 1.35
CA SER A 609 -28.45 -1.11 0.64
C SER A 609 -28.27 -1.26 -0.87
N ASN A 610 -27.11 -0.87 -1.41
CA ASN A 610 -26.85 -0.74 -2.85
C ASN A 610 -27.87 0.13 -3.58
N ASP A 611 -28.26 1.23 -2.97
CA ASP A 611 -29.17 2.19 -3.56
C ASP A 611 -28.71 2.60 -4.97
N ILE A 612 -29.67 2.73 -5.88
CA ILE A 612 -29.45 3.09 -7.28
C ILE A 612 -29.48 4.60 -7.53
N SER A 613 -29.75 5.40 -6.50
CA SER A 613 -29.75 6.87 -6.60
C SER A 613 -28.38 7.41 -7.05
N LEU A 614 -28.32 8.66 -7.46
CA LEU A 614 -27.09 9.32 -7.92
C LEU A 614 -26.00 9.31 -6.85
N THR A 615 -26.35 9.39 -5.57
CA THR A 615 -25.43 9.35 -4.44
C THR A 615 -25.17 7.92 -3.92
N GLY A 616 -26.00 6.95 -4.30
CA GLY A 616 -25.90 5.55 -3.89
C GLY A 616 -24.82 4.75 -4.63
N LYS A 617 -24.24 5.29 -5.70
CA LYS A 617 -23.21 4.63 -6.51
C LYS A 617 -22.19 5.62 -7.07
N LEU A 618 -20.96 5.15 -7.21
CA LEU A 618 -19.92 5.80 -8.01
C LEU A 618 -19.83 5.12 -9.38
N PRO A 619 -19.71 5.88 -10.48
CA PRO A 619 -19.50 5.31 -11.81
C PRO A 619 -18.19 4.53 -11.90
N SER A 620 -18.09 3.66 -12.90
CA SER A 620 -16.81 3.07 -13.30
C SER A 620 -15.90 4.15 -13.86
N TYR A 621 -14.59 3.95 -13.75
CA TYR A 621 -13.59 4.83 -14.36
C TYR A 621 -12.34 4.05 -14.76
N PHE A 622 -11.55 4.64 -15.63
CA PHE A 622 -10.22 4.17 -15.97
C PHE A 622 -9.22 5.31 -15.93
N MET A 623 -8.02 4.99 -15.48
CA MET A 623 -6.91 5.93 -15.43
C MET A 623 -5.86 5.53 -16.46
N ASN A 624 -5.28 6.55 -17.10
CA ASN A 624 -4.25 6.37 -18.13
C ASN A 624 -3.09 7.31 -17.83
N ASN A 625 -1.91 6.77 -17.61
CA ASN A 625 -0.70 7.56 -17.37
C ASN A 625 0.37 7.20 -18.39
N LEU A 626 1.13 8.18 -18.81
CA LEU A 626 2.22 8.03 -19.77
C LEU A 626 3.49 8.64 -19.21
N THR A 627 4.58 7.90 -19.23
CA THR A 627 5.89 8.38 -18.79
C THR A 627 6.91 8.12 -19.87
N ILE A 628 7.72 9.13 -20.19
CA ILE A 628 8.88 9.03 -21.08
C ILE A 628 10.16 9.33 -20.30
N GLU A 629 11.19 8.53 -20.52
CA GLU A 629 12.48 8.68 -19.86
C GLU A 629 13.63 8.61 -20.86
N LYS A 630 14.63 9.46 -20.65
CA LYS A 630 15.89 9.45 -21.38
C LYS A 630 17.05 9.34 -20.40
N GLY A 631 17.80 8.23 -20.48
CA GLY A 631 19.06 8.06 -19.78
C GLY A 631 20.25 8.62 -20.61
N ILE A 632 21.20 9.25 -19.92
CA ILE A 632 22.44 9.80 -20.50
C ILE A 632 23.57 9.40 -19.56
N THR A 633 24.54 8.63 -20.05
CA THR A 633 25.75 8.31 -19.29
C THR A 633 26.89 9.20 -19.75
N THR A 634 27.55 9.85 -18.79
CA THR A 634 28.77 10.64 -18.99
C THR A 634 29.93 9.96 -18.28
N LYS A 635 31.14 10.50 -18.38
CA LYS A 635 32.31 10.00 -17.66
C LYS A 635 32.21 10.17 -16.13
N TRP A 636 31.37 11.10 -15.66
CA TRP A 636 31.30 11.52 -14.27
C TRP A 636 30.00 11.11 -13.57
N ALA A 637 28.92 10.93 -14.35
CA ALA A 637 27.62 10.64 -13.79
C ALA A 637 26.69 9.98 -14.82
N ASP A 638 25.76 9.16 -14.32
CA ASP A 638 24.54 8.80 -15.02
C ASP A 638 23.48 9.86 -14.74
N LEU A 639 22.88 10.38 -15.80
CA LEU A 639 21.78 11.34 -15.77
C LEU A 639 20.52 10.68 -16.31
N SER A 640 19.36 11.01 -15.77
CA SER A 640 18.07 10.65 -16.34
C SER A 640 17.15 11.86 -16.34
N LEU A 641 16.49 12.10 -17.46
CA LEU A 641 15.40 13.05 -17.59
C LEU A 641 14.12 12.28 -17.84
N LYS A 642 13.09 12.53 -17.02
CA LYS A 642 11.82 11.82 -17.07
C LYS A 642 10.66 12.81 -17.05
N GLY A 643 9.72 12.67 -18.00
CA GLY A 643 8.47 13.40 -18.03
C GLY A 643 7.29 12.44 -17.86
N ALA A 644 6.32 12.80 -17.03
CA ALA A 644 5.12 12.02 -16.79
C ALA A 644 3.87 12.86 -17.04
N ILE A 645 2.86 12.23 -17.62
CA ILE A 645 1.51 12.77 -17.81
C ILE A 645 0.57 11.81 -17.06
N ASN A 646 -0.06 12.30 -16.02
CA ASN A 646 -1.05 11.56 -15.28
C ASN A 646 -2.45 11.94 -15.74
N ASN A 647 -3.37 10.98 -15.74
CA ASN A 647 -4.72 11.15 -16.27
C ASN A 647 -4.72 11.71 -17.71
N LEU A 648 -4.05 11.00 -18.61
CA LEU A 648 -3.78 11.42 -20.00
C LEU A 648 -5.03 11.87 -20.78
N PHE A 649 -6.17 11.23 -20.53
CA PHE A 649 -7.44 11.53 -21.22
C PHE A 649 -8.35 12.48 -20.45
N ASN A 650 -7.83 13.06 -19.35
CA ASN A 650 -8.56 14.02 -18.49
C ASN A 650 -9.91 13.48 -17.99
N GLU A 651 -9.91 12.22 -17.55
CA GLU A 651 -11.11 11.57 -16.99
C GLU A 651 -11.55 12.28 -15.72
N GLU A 652 -12.84 12.63 -15.64
CA GLU A 652 -13.48 13.16 -14.42
C GLU A 652 -13.95 11.97 -13.58
N TYR A 653 -13.32 11.72 -12.44
CA TYR A 653 -13.65 10.57 -11.62
C TYR A 653 -13.67 10.86 -10.12
N LEU A 654 -14.38 10.02 -9.40
CA LEU A 654 -14.50 10.04 -7.95
C LEU A 654 -13.99 8.71 -7.39
N SER A 655 -13.03 8.74 -6.51
CA SER A 655 -12.62 7.52 -5.75
C SER A 655 -13.52 7.31 -4.53
N VAL A 656 -14.00 8.40 -3.96
CA VAL A 656 -14.95 8.46 -2.84
C VAL A 656 -16.04 9.48 -3.20
N LEU A 657 -17.26 9.26 -2.74
CA LEU A 657 -18.41 10.16 -2.99
C LEU A 657 -18.05 11.58 -2.56
N SER A 658 -18.37 12.56 -3.42
CA SER A 658 -18.11 13.99 -3.21
C SER A 658 -16.63 14.34 -2.98
N ARG A 659 -15.72 13.50 -3.51
CA ARG A 659 -14.28 13.72 -3.54
C ARG A 659 -13.76 13.69 -4.98
N PRO A 660 -13.82 14.82 -5.69
CA PRO A 660 -13.29 14.92 -7.05
C PRO A 660 -11.77 14.76 -7.04
N MET A 661 -11.26 14.10 -8.06
CA MET A 661 -9.84 13.83 -8.25
C MET A 661 -9.26 14.77 -9.32
N PRO A 662 -7.93 14.97 -9.35
CA PRO A 662 -7.31 15.86 -10.32
C PRO A 662 -7.50 15.35 -11.76
N GLY A 663 -7.76 16.28 -12.69
CA GLY A 663 -7.71 16.03 -14.13
C GLY A 663 -6.26 15.80 -14.62
N ILE A 664 -6.04 15.99 -15.93
CA ILE A 664 -4.70 15.85 -16.52
C ILE A 664 -3.67 16.72 -15.79
N ASN A 665 -2.51 16.14 -15.49
CA ASN A 665 -1.42 16.82 -14.79
C ASN A 665 -0.06 16.27 -15.22
N PHE A 666 1.00 17.04 -14.99
CA PHE A 666 2.33 16.81 -15.53
C PHE A 666 3.37 16.81 -14.41
N GLU A 667 4.40 15.99 -14.58
CA GLU A 667 5.56 15.91 -13.69
C GLU A 667 6.84 15.80 -14.53
N LEU A 668 7.91 16.41 -14.04
CA LEU A 668 9.25 16.34 -14.62
C LEU A 668 10.26 15.99 -13.55
N PHE A 669 11.13 15.03 -13.82
CA PHE A 669 12.18 14.58 -12.89
C PHE A 669 13.54 14.61 -13.56
N ILE A 670 14.55 15.03 -12.81
CA ILE A 670 15.96 14.98 -13.18
C ILE A 670 16.68 14.14 -12.12
N SER A 671 17.34 13.07 -12.55
CA SER A 671 18.15 12.21 -11.67
C SER A 671 19.63 12.34 -12.03
N ILE A 672 20.47 12.39 -11.00
CA ILE A 672 21.92 12.47 -11.11
C ILE A 672 22.53 11.39 -10.20
N THR A 673 23.34 10.51 -10.78
CA THR A 673 24.09 9.47 -10.05
C THR A 673 25.57 9.60 -10.40
N PRO A 674 26.39 10.27 -9.56
CA PRO A 674 27.82 10.45 -9.81
C PRO A 674 28.56 9.10 -9.81
N HIS A 675 29.62 8.99 -10.61
CA HIS A 675 30.53 7.87 -10.60
C HIS A 675 31.71 8.21 -9.67
N PHE A 676 31.83 7.48 -8.57
CA PHE A 676 33.01 7.54 -7.70
C PHE A 676 34.04 6.53 -8.21
N LYS A 677 35.34 6.95 -8.22
CA LYS A 677 36.48 6.10 -8.60
C LYS A 677 36.93 5.27 -7.41
#